data_f65cb94ac8342d4c5ffe24f2b4cba5d6
#
_entry.id   f65cb94ac8342d4c5ffe24f2b4cba5d6
#
_cell.length_a   1.000
_cell.length_b   1.000
_cell.length_c   1.000
_cell.angle_alpha   90.00
_cell.angle_beta   90.00
_cell.angle_gamma   90.00
#
_symmetry.space_group_name_H-M   'P 1'
#
loop_
_entity.id
_entity.type
_entity.pdbx_description
1 polymer ?
#
loop_
_entity_poly.entity_id
_entity_poly.type
_entity_poly.pdbx_seq_one_letter_code
_entity_poly.pdbx_strand_id
1 'polypeptide(L)'
;MIETGRVTVPTDVDVIDATIEIINRWKADAIRDCDGTDMPEELRKMDIKQYATYYTTRKDNAWAKANPDEIQQMYLMSDFVTAKSTELKIQIMQHFYKDQLKPNTKDNHRWWEVIDRTTDDVITNWDYDEETGEVIIHDTIPYHAYTVSFLAFVIWDPVHMYNALTNDWQGEEHQMTFDVRQPKTQKYVLDKFRKFCEERDDVDVVRFTTFFHQFTLQFDEFAREKFVDWFGYSASVSPYILEQFEKEVGYPFRAEYIINKGFNNSTFCVPTKEYRDFMDFQQREVSKLAKKFVDICHEYGKEAMMFLGDHWIGTEPFGKYFESIGLDAVVGSVGSGTTLRLISDIKGVKYTEGRFLPYFFPDVFHENGDPLKEAKVNWVTARRAILRSPVDRIGYGGYLKLALDFPEFIDYIEKVCDEFRTLYSHVNQQVPLNLLKVGVINSWGELRRWGTHLVHHAIWYKQIYSYTGVMEALSGFPFDVHFISFDDIRKDPTILDDMDVVMNIGSAYTSFSGGAEFDEPVITALRRYVDQGGGFIGVGEPTAINRNGKFFTLYDVLGVDKELGFTMHTDKYNWQVHSDHFITEQLEHEDWGECVNDVYALPETEILAEKDLHVNLAVNEYGKGRGVYMNGLPFSFENVRLLYRAIFFAAHKEEEMKRWYSDNYNVDINVYPSTNSFCVVNNTYEPQTTTVYKGDGTSFEVELDACEIKWFEI
;
A
#
# COMPACT_ATOMS: atom_id res chain seq x y z
N MET A 1 -20.62 -26.39 8.29
CA MET A 1 -20.20 -25.50 7.20
C MET A 1 -21.14 -24.31 7.16
N ILE A 2 -20.62 -23.11 6.86
CA ILE A 2 -21.44 -21.91 6.69
C ILE A 2 -22.00 -21.93 5.27
N GLU A 3 -23.33 -21.96 5.15
CA GLU A 3 -24.01 -22.11 3.84
C GLU A 3 -24.47 -20.77 3.27
N THR A 4 -24.64 -19.74 4.11
CA THR A 4 -25.16 -18.42 3.71
C THR A 4 -24.44 -17.31 4.45
N GLY A 5 -24.55 -16.09 3.95
CA GLY A 5 -24.00 -14.89 4.58
C GLY A 5 -22.52 -14.66 4.29
N ARG A 6 -21.94 -13.74 5.02
CA ARG A 6 -20.54 -13.25 4.89
C ARG A 6 -20.23 -12.62 3.53
N VAL A 7 -21.26 -12.16 2.83
CA VAL A 7 -21.14 -11.54 1.51
C VAL A 7 -21.91 -10.23 1.49
N THR A 8 -21.26 -9.18 0.99
CA THR A 8 -21.84 -7.85 0.80
C THR A 8 -21.99 -7.55 -0.69
N VAL A 9 -23.21 -7.19 -1.12
CA VAL A 9 -23.53 -6.85 -2.51
C VAL A 9 -23.65 -5.34 -2.68
N PRO A 10 -22.99 -4.73 -3.69
CA PRO A 10 -23.24 -3.33 -4.04
C PRO A 10 -24.61 -3.17 -4.70
N THR A 11 -25.24 -2.01 -4.50
CA THR A 11 -26.54 -1.70 -5.05
C THR A 11 -26.50 -0.44 -5.91
N ASP A 12 -27.22 -0.47 -7.02
CA ASP A 12 -27.41 0.66 -7.92
C ASP A 12 -28.90 0.91 -8.15
N VAL A 13 -29.31 2.17 -8.27
CA VAL A 13 -30.72 2.57 -8.44
C VAL A 13 -31.37 2.04 -9.72
N ASP A 14 -30.58 1.77 -10.75
CA ASP A 14 -31.07 1.37 -12.07
C ASP A 14 -31.19 -0.14 -12.26
N VAL A 15 -30.75 -0.96 -11.26
CA VAL A 15 -30.62 -2.42 -11.42
C VAL A 15 -31.18 -3.19 -10.21
N ILE A 16 -32.31 -2.75 -9.67
CA ILE A 16 -32.91 -3.29 -8.43
C ILE A 16 -33.21 -4.80 -8.57
N ASP A 17 -33.89 -5.22 -9.64
CA ASP A 17 -34.25 -6.63 -9.85
C ASP A 17 -33.01 -7.52 -9.94
N ALA A 18 -31.98 -7.08 -10.68
CA ALA A 18 -30.72 -7.80 -10.78
C ALA A 18 -29.97 -7.83 -9.43
N THR A 19 -30.03 -6.74 -8.64
CA THR A 19 -29.47 -6.71 -7.28
C THR A 19 -30.13 -7.78 -6.40
N ILE A 20 -31.44 -7.87 -6.41
CA ILE A 20 -32.20 -8.88 -5.64
C ILE A 20 -31.85 -10.31 -6.10
N GLU A 21 -31.76 -10.54 -7.42
CA GLU A 21 -31.32 -11.83 -7.96
C GLU A 21 -29.90 -12.20 -7.43
N ILE A 22 -28.95 -11.27 -7.48
CA ILE A 22 -27.58 -11.51 -7.03
C ILE A 22 -27.49 -11.72 -5.51
N ILE A 23 -28.27 -11.00 -4.70
CA ILE A 23 -28.37 -11.24 -3.27
C ILE A 23 -28.74 -12.71 -3.00
N ASN A 24 -29.73 -13.22 -3.71
CA ASN A 24 -30.19 -14.59 -3.57
C ASN A 24 -29.16 -15.61 -4.07
N ARG A 25 -28.59 -15.39 -5.24
CA ARG A 25 -27.59 -16.29 -5.84
C ARG A 25 -26.32 -16.39 -4.98
N TRP A 26 -25.78 -15.25 -4.59
CA TRP A 26 -24.56 -15.21 -3.77
C TRP A 26 -24.83 -15.47 -2.28
N LYS A 27 -26.12 -15.63 -1.90
CA LYS A 27 -26.57 -15.85 -0.50
C LYS A 27 -26.03 -14.78 0.43
N ALA A 28 -26.10 -13.52 -0.01
CA ALA A 28 -25.59 -12.37 0.70
C ALA A 28 -26.43 -12.04 1.94
N ASP A 29 -25.80 -11.49 2.97
CA ASP A 29 -26.41 -11.04 4.22
C ASP A 29 -26.20 -9.54 4.49
N ALA A 30 -25.59 -8.84 3.54
CA ALA A 30 -25.45 -7.38 3.58
C ALA A 30 -25.52 -6.77 2.18
N ILE A 31 -26.02 -5.54 2.13
CA ILE A 31 -26.01 -4.69 0.95
C ILE A 31 -25.35 -3.35 1.27
N ARG A 32 -24.77 -2.71 0.28
CA ARG A 32 -24.19 -1.39 0.40
C ARG A 32 -24.62 -0.48 -0.76
N ASP A 33 -24.78 0.81 -0.50
CA ASP A 33 -24.86 1.80 -1.56
C ASP A 33 -23.50 1.94 -2.29
N CYS A 34 -23.56 2.36 -3.53
CA CYS A 34 -22.36 2.75 -4.28
C CYS A 34 -22.05 4.23 -4.07
N ASP A 35 -20.79 4.59 -4.31
CA ASP A 35 -20.34 5.97 -4.19
C ASP A 35 -21.13 6.88 -5.14
N GLY A 36 -21.76 7.90 -4.56
CA GLY A 36 -22.56 8.88 -5.30
C GLY A 36 -24.01 8.47 -5.61
N THR A 37 -24.44 7.27 -5.23
CA THR A 37 -25.82 6.80 -5.40
C THR A 37 -26.52 6.66 -4.05
N ASP A 38 -27.84 6.84 -4.03
CA ASP A 38 -28.67 6.52 -2.88
C ASP A 38 -29.21 5.10 -2.98
N MET A 39 -29.35 4.42 -1.84
CA MET A 39 -29.95 3.09 -1.83
C MET A 39 -31.44 3.19 -2.15
N PRO A 40 -31.96 2.38 -3.13
CA PRO A 40 -33.38 2.35 -3.46
C PRO A 40 -34.26 1.98 -2.26
N GLU A 41 -35.48 2.56 -2.20
CA GLU A 41 -36.42 2.34 -1.10
C GLU A 41 -36.85 0.86 -0.99
N GLU A 42 -36.95 0.15 -2.10
CA GLU A 42 -37.27 -1.28 -2.18
C GLU A 42 -36.21 -2.11 -1.45
N LEU A 43 -34.94 -1.77 -1.62
CA LEU A 43 -33.81 -2.46 -0.97
C LEU A 43 -33.69 -2.09 0.50
N ARG A 44 -34.00 -0.82 0.88
CA ARG A 44 -34.01 -0.38 2.28
C ARG A 44 -35.02 -1.15 3.15
N LYS A 45 -36.10 -1.69 2.55
CA LYS A 45 -37.13 -2.45 3.24
C LYS A 45 -36.81 -3.95 3.39
N MET A 46 -35.71 -4.41 2.81
CA MET A 46 -35.30 -5.81 2.94
C MET A 46 -34.75 -6.07 4.35
N ASP A 47 -35.07 -7.26 4.87
CA ASP A 47 -34.49 -7.75 6.13
C ASP A 47 -33.04 -8.27 5.88
N ILE A 48 -32.13 -7.32 5.60
CA ILE A 48 -30.73 -7.58 5.30
C ILE A 48 -29.89 -6.43 5.85
N LYS A 49 -28.68 -6.71 6.34
CA LYS A 49 -27.79 -5.70 6.92
C LYS A 49 -27.45 -4.62 5.91
N GLN A 50 -27.66 -3.34 6.29
CA GLN A 50 -27.54 -2.21 5.39
C GLN A 50 -26.33 -1.35 5.71
N TYR A 51 -25.46 -1.15 4.73
CA TYR A 51 -24.29 -0.29 4.82
C TYR A 51 -24.55 0.99 4.02
N ALA A 52 -24.38 2.14 4.66
CA ALA A 52 -24.43 3.42 3.98
C ALA A 52 -23.04 4.03 3.89
N THR A 53 -22.67 4.43 2.67
CA THR A 53 -21.43 5.19 2.42
C THR A 53 -21.58 6.62 2.91
N TYR A 54 -20.64 7.10 3.69
CA TYR A 54 -20.63 8.47 4.21
C TYR A 54 -19.34 9.19 3.86
N TYR A 55 -19.51 10.37 3.29
CA TYR A 55 -18.43 11.33 3.02
C TYR A 55 -18.60 12.53 3.95
N THR A 56 -17.58 12.88 4.70
CA THR A 56 -17.61 13.99 5.63
C THR A 56 -17.74 15.36 4.95
N THR A 57 -17.23 15.47 3.72
CA THR A 57 -17.08 16.75 3.01
C THR A 57 -17.78 16.78 1.65
N ARG A 58 -18.81 15.99 1.42
CA ARG A 58 -19.52 15.94 0.13
C ARG A 58 -20.93 16.52 0.23
N LYS A 59 -21.41 17.12 -0.87
CA LYS A 59 -22.71 17.80 -0.98
C LYS A 59 -22.85 19.04 -0.08
N ASP A 60 -21.75 19.76 0.16
CA ASP A 60 -21.69 20.92 1.06
C ASP A 60 -21.16 22.19 0.39
N ASN A 61 -21.30 22.32 -0.94
CA ASN A 61 -20.78 23.48 -1.69
C ASN A 61 -21.27 24.81 -1.12
N ALA A 62 -22.51 24.88 -0.63
CA ALA A 62 -23.04 26.10 -0.02
C ALA A 62 -22.25 26.49 1.25
N TRP A 63 -21.88 25.52 2.07
CA TRP A 63 -21.03 25.75 3.25
C TRP A 63 -19.64 26.22 2.82
N ALA A 64 -19.00 25.51 1.90
CA ALA A 64 -17.66 25.82 1.41
C ALA A 64 -17.58 27.23 0.80
N LYS A 65 -18.56 27.62 -0.02
CA LYS A 65 -18.66 28.98 -0.61
C LYS A 65 -18.85 30.06 0.44
N ALA A 66 -19.59 29.75 1.52
CA ALA A 66 -19.81 30.70 2.64
C ALA A 66 -18.59 30.76 3.58
N ASN A 67 -17.66 29.83 3.50
CA ASN A 67 -16.50 29.73 4.39
C ASN A 67 -15.22 29.44 3.58
N PRO A 68 -14.82 30.35 2.68
CA PRO A 68 -13.73 30.11 1.74
C PRO A 68 -12.36 29.89 2.42
N ASP A 69 -12.15 30.42 3.63
CA ASP A 69 -10.91 30.23 4.38
C ASP A 69 -10.79 28.80 4.97
N GLU A 70 -11.89 28.05 4.99
CA GLU A 70 -11.93 26.69 5.56
C GLU A 70 -11.85 25.59 4.49
N ILE A 71 -11.71 25.97 3.21
CA ILE A 71 -11.48 25.01 2.11
C ILE A 71 -10.17 24.26 2.32
N GLN A 72 -10.17 22.99 1.95
CA GLN A 72 -8.97 22.15 1.96
C GLN A 72 -7.83 22.80 1.20
N GLN A 73 -6.62 22.66 1.72
CA GLN A 73 -5.41 23.23 1.12
C GLN A 73 -4.34 22.18 0.95
N MET A 74 -3.40 22.44 0.05
CA MET A 74 -2.21 21.66 -0.15
C MET A 74 -1.02 22.54 -0.51
N TYR A 75 0.20 22.01 -0.34
CA TYR A 75 1.39 22.64 -0.88
C TYR A 75 1.59 22.25 -2.34
N LEU A 76 1.93 23.25 -3.14
CA LEU A 76 2.36 23.11 -4.53
C LEU A 76 3.76 23.69 -4.69
N MET A 77 4.49 23.24 -5.69
CA MET A 77 5.80 23.81 -6.07
C MET A 77 5.77 24.22 -7.53
N SER A 78 6.25 25.44 -7.82
CA SER A 78 6.45 25.92 -9.18
C SER A 78 7.47 25.07 -9.93
N ASP A 79 7.55 25.24 -11.24
CA ASP A 79 8.68 24.72 -12.02
C ASP A 79 10.02 25.30 -11.52
N PHE A 80 11.11 24.60 -11.83
CA PHE A 80 12.47 25.11 -11.65
C PHE A 80 12.77 26.16 -12.72
N VAL A 81 13.03 27.39 -12.29
CA VAL A 81 13.31 28.49 -13.21
C VAL A 81 14.70 29.05 -13.00
N THR A 82 15.51 29.05 -14.04
CA THR A 82 16.88 29.57 -13.99
C THR A 82 16.89 31.09 -14.17
N ALA A 83 17.45 31.83 -13.20
CA ALA A 83 17.63 33.26 -13.28
C ALA A 83 18.65 33.61 -14.36
N LYS A 84 18.40 34.69 -15.12
CA LYS A 84 19.33 35.25 -16.12
C LYS A 84 19.86 36.62 -15.74
N SER A 85 19.32 37.21 -14.68
CA SER A 85 19.67 38.52 -14.15
C SER A 85 19.55 38.50 -12.63
N THR A 86 19.63 39.64 -11.99
CA THR A 86 19.45 39.82 -10.55
C THR A 86 17.98 39.92 -10.12
N GLU A 87 17.06 39.79 -11.05
CA GLU A 87 15.62 39.70 -10.79
C GLU A 87 15.04 38.55 -11.60
N LEU A 88 14.18 37.74 -10.95
CA LEU A 88 13.49 36.60 -11.56
C LEU A 88 12.00 36.67 -11.25
N LYS A 89 11.17 36.41 -12.28
CA LYS A 89 9.72 36.27 -12.14
C LYS A 89 9.32 34.84 -12.39
N ILE A 90 8.53 34.28 -11.48
CA ILE A 90 8.02 32.90 -11.57
C ILE A 90 6.49 32.93 -11.56
N GLN A 91 5.85 32.47 -12.63
CA GLN A 91 4.41 32.26 -12.67
C GLN A 91 4.09 30.96 -11.92
N ILE A 92 3.59 31.10 -10.69
CA ILE A 92 3.46 29.95 -9.75
C ILE A 92 2.39 28.95 -10.17
N MET A 93 1.35 29.37 -10.92
CA MET A 93 0.28 28.51 -11.39
C MET A 93 0.52 27.96 -12.81
N GLN A 94 1.73 28.10 -13.35
CA GLN A 94 2.08 27.49 -14.60
C GLN A 94 2.02 25.95 -14.48
N HIS A 95 1.41 25.30 -15.47
CA HIS A 95 1.24 23.84 -15.49
C HIS A 95 0.39 23.24 -14.37
N PHE A 96 -0.46 24.04 -13.71
CA PHE A 96 -1.49 23.58 -12.79
C PHE A 96 -2.90 23.87 -13.32
N TYR A 97 -3.85 22.99 -12.98
CA TYR A 97 -5.25 23.16 -13.37
C TYR A 97 -5.92 24.24 -12.51
N LYS A 98 -6.14 25.42 -13.13
CA LYS A 98 -6.61 26.61 -12.42
C LYS A 98 -8.06 26.51 -11.90
N ASP A 99 -8.86 25.58 -12.48
CA ASP A 99 -10.23 25.36 -12.01
C ASP A 99 -10.24 24.49 -10.73
N GLN A 100 -9.19 23.70 -10.50
CA GLN A 100 -9.04 22.89 -9.28
C GLN A 100 -8.32 23.63 -8.15
N LEU A 101 -7.33 24.43 -8.48
CA LEU A 101 -6.35 24.94 -7.54
C LEU A 101 -6.29 26.47 -7.56
N LYS A 102 -6.31 27.07 -6.38
CA LYS A 102 -6.21 28.53 -6.22
C LYS A 102 -5.17 28.86 -5.14
N PRO A 103 -4.16 29.70 -5.41
CA PRO A 103 -3.20 30.12 -4.40
C PRO A 103 -3.89 30.76 -3.17
N ASN A 104 -3.43 30.41 -1.98
CA ASN A 104 -3.78 31.13 -0.76
C ASN A 104 -2.73 32.20 -0.51
N THR A 105 -3.08 33.45 -0.80
CA THR A 105 -2.18 34.61 -0.73
C THR A 105 -2.10 35.22 0.66
N LYS A 106 -2.97 34.79 1.60
CA LYS A 106 -3.00 35.31 2.96
C LYS A 106 -1.75 34.86 3.73
N ASP A 107 -1.05 35.83 4.30
CA ASP A 107 0.19 35.59 5.04
C ASP A 107 1.23 34.78 4.25
N ASN A 108 1.33 35.05 2.94
CA ASN A 108 2.18 34.28 2.00
C ASN A 108 3.66 34.24 2.45
N HIS A 109 4.23 35.33 2.95
CA HIS A 109 5.62 35.33 3.48
C HIS A 109 5.83 34.40 4.68
N ARG A 110 4.77 34.00 5.37
CA ARG A 110 4.84 33.00 6.44
C ARG A 110 4.74 31.57 5.91
N TRP A 111 3.85 31.37 4.95
CA TRP A 111 3.47 30.02 4.51
C TRP A 111 4.08 29.58 3.19
N TRP A 112 4.58 30.54 2.39
CA TRP A 112 5.26 30.21 1.15
C TRP A 112 6.78 30.21 1.36
N GLU A 113 7.48 29.44 0.55
CA GLU A 113 8.93 29.32 0.65
C GLU A 113 9.55 29.42 -0.74
N VAL A 114 10.45 30.40 -0.92
CA VAL A 114 11.25 30.55 -2.13
C VAL A 114 12.63 29.97 -1.83
N ILE A 115 13.09 29.08 -2.70
CA ILE A 115 14.38 28.39 -2.50
C ILE A 115 15.23 28.55 -3.76
N ASP A 116 16.49 28.93 -3.55
CA ASP A 116 17.56 28.77 -4.52
C ASP A 116 17.98 27.29 -4.53
N ARG A 117 17.58 26.56 -5.57
CA ARG A 117 17.83 25.12 -5.70
C ARG A 117 19.27 24.77 -6.08
N THR A 118 20.09 25.77 -6.40
CA THR A 118 21.51 25.56 -6.66
C THR A 118 22.30 25.47 -5.37
N THR A 119 21.88 26.21 -4.34
CA THR A 119 22.55 26.25 -3.02
C THR A 119 21.72 25.65 -1.89
N ASP A 120 20.44 25.39 -2.13
CA ASP A 120 19.42 25.02 -1.13
C ASP A 120 19.12 26.14 -0.09
N ASP A 121 19.47 27.39 -0.40
CA ASP A 121 19.22 28.54 0.47
C ASP A 121 17.77 29.03 0.36
N VAL A 122 17.18 29.38 1.51
CA VAL A 122 15.85 30.03 1.55
C VAL A 122 16.01 31.51 1.24
N ILE A 123 15.23 32.00 0.28
CA ILE A 123 15.25 33.40 -0.16
C ILE A 123 14.08 34.13 0.51
N THR A 124 14.38 35.24 1.17
CA THR A 124 13.38 36.07 1.86
C THR A 124 13.04 37.37 1.13
N ASN A 125 13.86 37.79 0.16
CA ASN A 125 13.66 39.03 -0.62
C ASN A 125 12.88 38.72 -1.89
N TRP A 126 11.53 38.66 -1.77
CA TRP A 126 10.62 38.43 -2.88
C TRP A 126 9.26 39.08 -2.62
N ASP A 127 8.53 39.39 -3.66
CA ASP A 127 7.17 39.91 -3.64
C ASP A 127 6.25 39.00 -4.47
N TYR A 128 4.94 39.09 -4.19
CA TYR A 128 3.92 38.42 -5.01
C TYR A 128 3.02 39.44 -5.66
N ASP A 129 2.90 39.39 -6.95
CA ASP A 129 2.00 40.21 -7.75
C ASP A 129 0.67 39.46 -7.99
N GLU A 130 -0.40 39.91 -7.31
CA GLU A 130 -1.72 39.27 -7.42
C GLU A 130 -2.36 39.42 -8.82
N GLU A 131 -2.03 40.48 -9.55
CA GLU A 131 -2.61 40.71 -10.88
C GLU A 131 -2.03 39.75 -11.93
N THR A 132 -0.75 39.50 -11.86
CA THR A 132 -0.06 38.60 -12.79
C THR A 132 0.04 37.16 -12.27
N GLY A 133 -0.08 36.94 -10.97
CA GLY A 133 0.16 35.64 -10.33
C GLY A 133 1.64 35.25 -10.29
N GLU A 134 2.54 36.23 -10.37
CA GLU A 134 3.98 36.04 -10.37
C GLU A 134 4.59 36.28 -8.99
N VAL A 135 5.55 35.43 -8.61
CA VAL A 135 6.49 35.74 -7.54
C VAL A 135 7.72 36.40 -8.16
N ILE A 136 8.06 37.59 -7.67
CA ILE A 136 9.20 38.39 -8.11
C ILE A 136 10.29 38.21 -7.08
N ILE A 137 11.38 37.55 -7.46
CA ILE A 137 12.54 37.29 -6.57
C ILE A 137 13.60 38.33 -6.89
N HIS A 138 14.02 39.09 -5.87
CA HIS A 138 15.05 40.10 -5.99
C HIS A 138 16.42 39.56 -5.60
N ASP A 139 17.46 40.20 -6.09
CA ASP A 139 18.86 39.85 -5.82
C ASP A 139 19.23 38.40 -6.15
N THR A 140 18.58 37.86 -7.20
CA THR A 140 18.90 36.51 -7.69
C THR A 140 20.32 36.44 -8.23
N ILE A 141 20.95 35.29 -8.05
CA ILE A 141 22.26 35.01 -8.64
C ILE A 141 22.03 34.47 -10.06
N PRO A 142 22.55 35.13 -11.11
CA PRO A 142 22.40 34.64 -12.49
C PRO A 142 22.87 33.20 -12.64
N TYR A 143 22.07 32.41 -13.36
CA TYR A 143 22.24 30.98 -13.64
C TYR A 143 22.01 30.04 -12.45
N HIS A 144 21.53 30.54 -11.30
CA HIS A 144 20.95 29.69 -10.27
C HIS A 144 19.49 29.36 -10.62
N ALA A 145 19.02 28.20 -10.18
CA ALA A 145 17.63 27.75 -10.35
C ALA A 145 16.83 28.01 -9.08
N TYR A 146 15.62 28.49 -9.23
CA TYR A 146 14.73 28.84 -8.11
C TYR A 146 13.40 28.14 -8.25
N THR A 147 12.75 27.85 -7.09
CA THR A 147 11.38 27.38 -7.00
C THR A 147 10.61 28.17 -5.95
N VAL A 148 9.29 28.17 -6.10
CA VAL A 148 8.35 28.71 -5.10
C VAL A 148 7.45 27.56 -4.63
N SER A 149 7.50 27.26 -3.35
CA SER A 149 6.54 26.37 -2.70
C SER A 149 5.45 27.21 -2.05
N PHE A 150 4.18 26.95 -2.38
CA PHE A 150 3.08 27.80 -1.96
C PHE A 150 1.84 26.99 -1.56
N LEU A 151 1.04 27.53 -0.61
CA LEU A 151 -0.26 26.99 -0.26
C LEU A 151 -1.28 27.30 -1.34
N ALA A 152 -2.09 26.30 -1.70
CA ALA A 152 -3.23 26.48 -2.59
C ALA A 152 -4.48 25.82 -2.02
N PHE A 153 -5.63 26.45 -2.21
CA PHE A 153 -6.92 25.84 -1.98
C PHE A 153 -7.20 24.79 -3.03
N VAL A 154 -7.69 23.62 -2.60
CA VAL A 154 -8.25 22.59 -3.47
C VAL A 154 -9.74 22.83 -3.58
N ILE A 155 -10.17 23.46 -4.67
CA ILE A 155 -11.53 24.00 -4.81
C ILE A 155 -12.57 23.00 -5.31
N TRP A 156 -12.15 21.78 -5.70
CA TRP A 156 -13.08 20.68 -5.93
C TRP A 156 -12.45 19.31 -5.66
N ASP A 157 -13.31 18.38 -5.29
CA ASP A 157 -12.97 17.01 -4.96
C ASP A 157 -12.53 16.22 -6.20
N PRO A 158 -11.28 15.76 -6.28
CA PRO A 158 -10.79 14.98 -7.42
C PRO A 158 -11.56 13.67 -7.61
N VAL A 159 -12.05 13.04 -6.56
CA VAL A 159 -12.85 11.82 -6.66
C VAL A 159 -14.20 12.09 -7.33
N HIS A 160 -14.80 13.27 -7.12
CA HIS A 160 -16.00 13.67 -7.84
C HIS A 160 -15.75 13.82 -9.35
N MET A 161 -14.63 14.43 -9.75
CA MET A 161 -14.22 14.49 -11.15
C MET A 161 -14.11 13.09 -11.76
N TYR A 162 -13.49 12.18 -11.05
CA TYR A 162 -13.33 10.80 -11.47
C TYR A 162 -14.68 10.10 -11.67
N ASN A 163 -15.58 10.21 -10.71
CA ASN A 163 -16.93 9.67 -10.82
C ASN A 163 -17.73 10.33 -11.95
N ALA A 164 -17.51 11.61 -12.23
CA ALA A 164 -18.12 12.29 -13.37
C ALA A 164 -17.66 11.70 -14.71
N LEU A 165 -16.38 11.32 -14.82
CA LEU A 165 -15.84 10.67 -16.02
C LEU A 165 -16.36 9.24 -16.20
N THR A 166 -16.48 8.46 -15.11
CA THR A 166 -16.84 7.05 -15.15
C THR A 166 -18.33 6.78 -15.11
N ASN A 167 -19.15 7.69 -14.55
CA ASN A 167 -20.58 7.52 -14.30
C ASN A 167 -21.45 8.54 -15.03
N ASP A 168 -20.94 9.23 -16.05
CA ASP A 168 -21.66 10.25 -16.81
C ASP A 168 -22.26 11.41 -15.98
N TRP A 169 -21.64 11.76 -14.87
CA TRP A 169 -22.05 12.90 -14.03
C TRP A 169 -21.70 14.25 -14.65
N GLN A 170 -21.70 14.33 -15.96
CA GLN A 170 -21.38 15.54 -16.70
C GLN A 170 -22.47 16.59 -16.49
N GLY A 171 -22.08 17.81 -16.17
CA GLY A 171 -23.00 18.92 -15.88
C GLY A 171 -23.36 19.08 -14.40
N GLU A 172 -22.93 18.18 -13.53
CA GLU A 172 -22.98 18.37 -12.09
C GLU A 172 -21.96 19.41 -11.62
N GLU A 173 -22.31 20.18 -10.60
CA GLU A 173 -21.36 21.08 -9.95
C GLU A 173 -20.30 20.27 -9.22
N HIS A 174 -19.00 20.55 -9.47
CA HIS A 174 -17.92 19.92 -8.74
C HIS A 174 -18.05 20.13 -7.23
N GLN A 175 -17.88 19.05 -6.48
CA GLN A 175 -17.94 19.09 -5.03
C GLN A 175 -16.72 19.82 -4.48
N MET A 176 -16.94 20.73 -3.52
CA MET A 176 -15.88 21.45 -2.83
C MET A 176 -15.57 20.74 -1.51
N THR A 177 -14.28 20.63 -1.21
CA THR A 177 -13.79 20.05 0.05
C THR A 177 -13.35 21.13 1.02
N PHE A 178 -13.40 20.84 2.32
CA PHE A 178 -12.96 21.75 3.37
C PHE A 178 -12.18 20.99 4.46
N ASP A 179 -11.35 21.73 5.21
CA ASP A 179 -10.55 21.13 6.28
C ASP A 179 -11.41 20.97 7.54
N VAL A 180 -11.88 19.75 7.78
CA VAL A 180 -12.76 19.40 8.92
C VAL A 180 -12.07 19.50 10.28
N ARG A 181 -10.78 19.77 10.36
CA ARG A 181 -10.05 19.96 11.61
C ARG A 181 -10.18 21.38 12.15
N GLN A 182 -10.56 22.35 11.34
CA GLN A 182 -10.83 23.70 11.78
C GLN A 182 -12.08 23.72 12.68
N PRO A 183 -12.05 24.39 13.85
CA PRO A 183 -13.11 24.28 14.87
C PRO A 183 -14.51 24.53 14.37
N LYS A 184 -14.70 25.51 13.48
CA LYS A 184 -16.00 25.86 12.91
C LYS A 184 -16.53 24.77 11.99
N THR A 185 -15.68 24.30 11.08
CA THR A 185 -16.01 23.21 10.16
C THR A 185 -16.20 21.90 10.90
N GLN A 186 -15.35 21.61 11.90
CA GLN A 186 -15.50 20.41 12.73
C GLN A 186 -16.89 20.37 13.38
N LYS A 187 -17.34 21.49 13.96
CA LYS A 187 -18.68 21.56 14.54
C LYS A 187 -19.76 21.28 13.50
N TYR A 188 -19.66 21.91 12.33
CA TYR A 188 -20.63 21.76 11.25
C TYR A 188 -20.75 20.30 10.79
N VAL A 189 -19.63 19.63 10.51
CA VAL A 189 -19.66 18.26 10.00
C VAL A 189 -20.15 17.26 11.05
N LEU A 190 -19.83 17.47 12.34
CA LEU A 190 -20.32 16.62 13.42
C LEU A 190 -21.82 16.80 13.64
N ASP A 191 -22.33 18.04 13.59
CA ASP A 191 -23.78 18.32 13.69
C ASP A 191 -24.53 17.69 12.48
N LYS A 192 -23.99 17.83 11.26
CA LYS A 192 -24.52 17.21 10.05
C LYS A 192 -24.55 15.69 10.17
N PHE A 193 -23.50 15.11 10.70
CA PHE A 193 -23.39 13.65 10.86
C PHE A 193 -24.38 13.11 11.90
N ARG A 194 -24.57 13.82 13.02
CA ARG A 194 -25.63 13.46 13.99
C ARG A 194 -27.00 13.41 13.34
N LYS A 195 -27.32 14.44 12.54
CA LYS A 195 -28.59 14.50 11.80
C LYS A 195 -28.73 13.32 10.82
N PHE A 196 -27.65 12.97 10.10
CA PHE A 196 -27.64 11.79 9.23
C PHE A 196 -27.95 10.51 10.02
N CYS A 197 -27.29 10.28 11.16
CA CYS A 197 -27.53 9.10 11.99
C CYS A 197 -28.95 9.06 12.58
N GLU A 198 -29.53 10.22 12.91
CA GLU A 198 -30.89 10.35 13.43
C GLU A 198 -31.96 10.07 12.34
N GLU A 199 -31.73 10.54 11.10
CA GLU A 199 -32.68 10.41 9.99
C GLU A 199 -32.60 9.06 9.27
N ARG A 200 -31.51 8.31 9.45
CA ARG A 200 -31.24 7.04 8.76
C ARG A 200 -31.30 5.85 9.74
N ASP A 201 -32.49 5.55 10.24
CA ASP A 201 -32.74 4.39 11.11
C ASP A 201 -32.61 3.04 10.35
N ASP A 202 -32.70 3.07 9.02
CA ASP A 202 -32.50 1.93 8.12
C ASP A 202 -31.04 1.47 8.04
N VAL A 203 -30.06 2.26 8.47
CA VAL A 203 -28.63 1.96 8.34
C VAL A 203 -28.10 1.24 9.57
N ASP A 204 -27.51 0.06 9.37
CA ASP A 204 -26.82 -0.70 10.42
C ASP A 204 -25.36 -0.31 10.54
N VAL A 205 -24.69 -0.05 9.40
CA VAL A 205 -23.27 0.25 9.32
C VAL A 205 -23.03 1.54 8.55
N VAL A 206 -22.38 2.50 9.18
CA VAL A 206 -21.88 3.68 8.47
C VAL A 206 -20.48 3.37 7.95
N ARG A 207 -20.33 3.32 6.64
CA ARG A 207 -19.07 3.11 5.96
C ARG A 207 -18.43 4.44 5.59
N PHE A 208 -17.45 4.86 6.36
CA PHE A 208 -16.68 6.05 6.05
C PHE A 208 -15.75 5.79 4.87
N THR A 209 -15.94 6.50 3.78
CA THR A 209 -15.01 6.46 2.66
C THR A 209 -13.79 7.32 2.98
N THR A 210 -14.01 8.43 3.69
CA THR A 210 -12.95 9.28 4.22
C THR A 210 -13.46 10.02 5.47
N PHE A 211 -12.57 10.28 6.43
CA PHE A 211 -12.88 11.12 7.59
C PHE A 211 -12.61 12.61 7.33
N PHE A 212 -11.75 12.93 6.36
CA PHE A 212 -11.41 14.32 6.05
C PHE A 212 -11.52 14.59 4.56
N HIS A 213 -10.50 14.26 3.86
CA HIS A 213 -10.35 14.38 2.44
C HIS A 213 -9.81 13.07 1.90
N GLN A 214 -9.97 12.93 0.64
CA GLN A 214 -9.62 11.74 -0.09
C GLN A 214 -8.12 11.78 -0.42
N PHE A 215 -7.63 10.79 -1.14
CA PHE A 215 -6.29 10.87 -1.71
C PHE A 215 -6.13 12.18 -2.50
N THR A 216 -4.91 12.70 -2.51
CA THR A 216 -4.63 13.95 -3.19
C THR A 216 -4.27 13.69 -4.64
N LEU A 217 -5.01 14.31 -5.53
CA LEU A 217 -4.79 14.24 -6.96
C LEU A 217 -4.66 15.65 -7.52
N GLN A 218 -3.53 15.95 -8.16
CA GLN A 218 -3.29 17.22 -8.84
C GLN A 218 -3.35 17.01 -10.35
N PHE A 219 -3.96 17.96 -11.04
CA PHE A 219 -4.05 17.97 -12.48
C PHE A 219 -3.19 19.09 -13.10
N ASP A 220 -2.69 18.83 -14.31
CA ASP A 220 -2.03 19.84 -15.13
C ASP A 220 -3.04 20.74 -15.83
N GLU A 221 -2.56 21.75 -16.57
CA GLU A 221 -3.42 22.71 -17.31
C GLU A 221 -4.32 22.05 -18.38
N PHE A 222 -4.08 20.78 -18.71
CA PHE A 222 -4.89 19.99 -19.66
C PHE A 222 -5.82 19.01 -18.95
N ALA A 223 -6.02 19.16 -17.65
CA ALA A 223 -6.79 18.24 -16.78
C ALA A 223 -6.27 16.79 -16.82
N ARG A 224 -4.96 16.61 -17.00
CA ARG A 224 -4.28 15.32 -16.88
C ARG A 224 -3.63 15.19 -15.53
N GLU A 225 -3.54 13.98 -15.02
CA GLU A 225 -2.92 13.70 -13.73
C GLU A 225 -1.44 14.09 -13.72
N LYS A 226 -1.07 14.90 -12.75
CA LYS A 226 0.29 15.38 -12.52
C LYS A 226 0.93 14.73 -11.31
N PHE A 227 0.16 14.50 -10.25
CA PHE A 227 0.64 13.97 -8.99
C PHE A 227 -0.48 13.28 -8.22
N VAL A 228 -0.17 12.17 -7.56
CA VAL A 228 -1.09 11.45 -6.68
C VAL A 228 -0.41 11.17 -5.34
N ASP A 229 -1.04 11.61 -4.25
CA ASP A 229 -0.67 11.22 -2.89
C ASP A 229 -1.80 10.37 -2.30
N TRP A 230 -1.59 9.07 -2.27
CA TRP A 230 -2.57 8.10 -1.79
C TRP A 230 -2.84 8.17 -0.29
N PHE A 231 -1.93 8.75 0.47
CA PHE A 231 -2.10 8.92 1.91
C PHE A 231 -2.67 10.28 2.30
N GLY A 232 -2.77 11.20 1.35
CA GLY A 232 -3.35 12.52 1.55
C GLY A 232 -2.55 13.47 2.45
N TYR A 233 -1.30 13.15 2.74
CA TYR A 233 -0.48 13.98 3.64
C TYR A 233 -0.19 15.36 3.06
N SER A 234 -0.03 15.48 1.75
CA SER A 234 0.25 16.77 1.10
C SER A 234 -0.94 17.73 1.13
N ALA A 235 -2.16 17.21 1.27
CA ALA A 235 -3.40 17.98 1.39
C ALA A 235 -3.88 18.14 2.85
N SER A 236 -3.03 17.81 3.80
CA SER A 236 -3.35 17.94 5.23
C SER A 236 -2.76 19.22 5.84
N VAL A 237 -2.80 20.32 5.08
CA VAL A 237 -2.11 21.57 5.42
C VAL A 237 -3.03 22.77 5.28
N SER A 238 -3.61 23.23 6.36
CA SER A 238 -4.20 24.57 6.44
C SER A 238 -3.38 25.41 7.39
N PRO A 239 -3.39 26.76 7.31
CA PRO A 239 -2.72 27.62 8.28
C PRO A 239 -3.05 27.26 9.73
N TYR A 240 -4.30 26.92 10.01
CA TYR A 240 -4.73 26.48 11.34
C TYR A 240 -3.98 25.24 11.81
N ILE A 241 -3.92 24.21 10.98
CA ILE A 241 -3.27 22.95 11.34
C ILE A 241 -1.74 23.10 11.44
N LEU A 242 -1.15 23.90 10.58
CA LEU A 242 0.28 24.20 10.64
C LEU A 242 0.64 24.94 11.94
N GLU A 243 -0.20 25.86 12.38
CA GLU A 243 -0.03 26.51 13.69
C GLU A 243 -0.18 25.55 14.88
N GLN A 244 -1.09 24.57 14.79
CA GLN A 244 -1.19 23.54 15.83
C GLN A 244 0.07 22.64 15.84
N PHE A 245 0.57 22.26 14.68
CA PHE A 245 1.82 21.53 14.57
C PHE A 245 2.99 22.29 15.20
N GLU A 246 3.19 23.58 14.84
CA GLU A 246 4.26 24.42 15.40
C GLU A 246 4.18 24.50 16.93
N LYS A 247 2.98 24.66 17.48
CA LYS A 247 2.79 24.72 18.95
C LYS A 247 3.14 23.43 19.65
N GLU A 248 2.88 22.30 19.00
CA GLU A 248 3.04 20.99 19.62
C GLU A 248 4.45 20.45 19.46
N VAL A 249 5.01 20.58 18.27
CA VAL A 249 6.36 20.05 17.95
C VAL A 249 7.46 21.00 18.41
N GLY A 250 7.14 22.30 18.53
CA GLY A 250 8.05 23.32 19.12
C GLY A 250 9.01 23.95 18.14
N TYR A 251 8.81 23.77 16.83
CA TYR A 251 9.56 24.47 15.78
C TYR A 251 8.66 24.87 14.61
N PRO A 252 9.06 25.91 13.82
CA PRO A 252 8.27 26.39 12.69
C PRO A 252 8.10 25.34 11.61
N PHE A 253 6.92 25.31 11.00
CA PHE A 253 6.67 24.48 9.81
C PHE A 253 7.30 25.13 8.58
N ARG A 254 7.85 24.29 7.70
CA ARG A 254 8.37 24.70 6.39
C ARG A 254 7.67 23.93 5.28
N ALA A 255 7.36 24.62 4.17
CA ALA A 255 6.81 23.99 2.99
C ALA A 255 7.66 22.81 2.49
N GLU A 256 8.97 22.93 2.63
CA GLU A 256 9.96 21.95 2.22
C GLU A 256 9.83 20.60 2.96
N TYR A 257 9.23 20.57 4.15
CA TYR A 257 8.97 19.30 4.87
C TYR A 257 8.01 18.39 4.12
N ILE A 258 7.11 18.94 3.30
CA ILE A 258 6.22 18.18 2.42
C ILE A 258 6.79 18.11 1.00
N ILE A 259 7.18 19.24 0.45
CA ILE A 259 7.63 19.37 -0.93
C ILE A 259 8.90 18.57 -1.20
N ASN A 260 9.84 18.57 -0.27
CA ASN A 260 11.09 17.81 -0.36
C ASN A 260 11.71 17.86 -1.75
N LYS A 261 12.12 19.05 -2.19
CA LYS A 261 12.79 19.29 -3.48
C LYS A 261 11.95 18.84 -4.72
N GLY A 262 10.65 18.69 -4.55
CA GLY A 262 9.74 18.20 -5.60
C GLY A 262 9.45 16.71 -5.56
N PHE A 263 10.03 15.95 -4.62
CA PHE A 263 9.67 14.55 -4.39
C PHE A 263 8.31 14.41 -3.68
N ASN A 264 7.78 15.49 -3.09
CA ASN A 264 6.53 15.55 -2.34
C ASN A 264 6.43 14.51 -1.22
N ASN A 265 7.55 14.10 -0.63
CA ASN A 265 7.65 13.08 0.40
C ASN A 265 6.70 11.89 0.17
N SER A 266 6.65 11.40 -1.06
CA SER A 266 5.85 10.23 -1.40
C SER A 266 6.29 9.03 -0.56
N THR A 267 5.45 8.01 -0.49
CA THR A 267 5.74 6.76 0.21
C THR A 267 7.04 6.09 -0.23
N PHE A 268 7.52 6.43 -1.43
CA PHE A 268 8.80 5.94 -1.96
C PHE A 268 10.02 6.65 -1.40
N CYS A 269 9.88 7.90 -0.96
CA CYS A 269 11.00 8.63 -0.40
C CYS A 269 11.34 8.14 0.99
N VAL A 270 12.63 8.11 1.30
CA VAL A 270 13.08 7.96 2.69
C VAL A 270 12.60 9.19 3.46
N PRO A 271 11.74 9.05 4.47
CA PRO A 271 11.15 10.19 5.16
C PRO A 271 12.20 10.96 5.98
N THR A 272 12.13 12.28 5.93
CA THR A 272 12.90 13.13 6.84
C THR A 272 12.31 13.07 8.25
N LYS A 273 13.10 13.50 9.25
CA LYS A 273 12.63 13.59 10.64
C LYS A 273 11.39 14.51 10.74
N GLU A 274 11.46 15.67 10.11
CA GLU A 274 10.41 16.70 10.14
C GLU A 274 9.11 16.16 9.50
N TYR A 275 9.24 15.39 8.42
CA TYR A 275 8.09 14.75 7.80
C TYR A 275 7.50 13.64 8.68
N ARG A 276 8.34 12.86 9.37
CA ARG A 276 7.88 11.87 10.37
C ARG A 276 7.13 12.54 11.52
N ASP A 277 7.65 13.66 12.04
CA ASP A 277 6.99 14.43 13.10
C ASP A 277 5.63 14.98 12.63
N PHE A 278 5.56 15.45 11.37
CA PHE A 278 4.31 15.90 10.77
C PHE A 278 3.30 14.76 10.58
N MET A 279 3.73 13.59 10.12
CA MET A 279 2.88 12.42 9.99
C MET A 279 2.35 11.93 11.34
N ASP A 280 3.19 11.87 12.36
CA ASP A 280 2.75 11.49 13.73
C ASP A 280 1.70 12.47 14.26
N PHE A 281 1.93 13.76 14.08
CA PHE A 281 0.95 14.80 14.41
C PHE A 281 -0.37 14.59 13.66
N GLN A 282 -0.31 14.38 12.35
CA GLN A 282 -1.50 14.17 11.51
C GLN A 282 -2.29 12.94 11.95
N GLN A 283 -1.65 11.81 12.08
CA GLN A 283 -2.30 10.56 12.48
C GLN A 283 -3.01 10.70 13.83
N ARG A 284 -2.40 11.38 14.78
CA ARG A 284 -2.99 11.62 16.08
C ARG A 284 -4.21 12.55 16.01
N GLU A 285 -4.12 13.66 15.29
CA GLU A 285 -5.24 14.60 15.16
C GLU A 285 -6.41 14.00 14.37
N VAL A 286 -6.11 13.24 13.31
CA VAL A 286 -7.11 12.49 12.55
C VAL A 286 -7.80 11.46 13.45
N SER A 287 -7.05 10.68 14.22
CA SER A 287 -7.61 9.65 15.08
C SER A 287 -8.54 10.23 16.15
N LYS A 288 -8.19 11.38 16.75
CA LYS A 288 -9.05 12.08 17.70
C LYS A 288 -10.38 12.53 17.11
N LEU A 289 -10.37 13.02 15.87
CA LEU A 289 -11.58 13.45 15.20
C LEU A 289 -12.40 12.27 14.67
N ALA A 290 -11.75 11.29 14.08
CA ALA A 290 -12.40 10.06 13.62
C ALA A 290 -13.15 9.37 14.77
N LYS A 291 -12.54 9.35 15.97
CA LYS A 291 -13.21 8.85 17.17
C LYS A 291 -14.54 9.57 17.46
N LYS A 292 -14.63 10.87 17.24
CA LYS A 292 -15.90 11.61 17.46
C LYS A 292 -17.00 11.14 16.52
N PHE A 293 -16.67 10.81 15.27
CA PHE A 293 -17.62 10.23 14.31
C PHE A 293 -18.04 8.83 14.73
N VAL A 294 -17.10 8.00 15.17
CA VAL A 294 -17.38 6.63 15.64
C VAL A 294 -18.25 6.67 16.90
N ASP A 295 -17.96 7.54 17.86
CA ASP A 295 -18.77 7.70 19.07
C ASP A 295 -20.23 8.09 18.72
N ILE A 296 -20.43 8.94 17.70
CA ILE A 296 -21.77 9.30 17.21
C ILE A 296 -22.47 8.08 16.59
N CYS A 297 -21.78 7.25 15.79
CA CYS A 297 -22.37 6.00 15.30
C CYS A 297 -22.90 5.14 16.45
N HIS A 298 -22.09 4.96 17.48
CA HIS A 298 -22.43 4.13 18.63
C HIS A 298 -23.57 4.75 19.47
N GLU A 299 -23.64 6.08 19.60
CA GLU A 299 -24.77 6.78 20.25
C GLU A 299 -26.12 6.43 19.58
N TYR A 300 -26.14 6.21 18.26
CA TYR A 300 -27.32 5.84 17.49
C TYR A 300 -27.42 4.33 17.22
N GLY A 301 -26.64 3.51 17.89
CA GLY A 301 -26.67 2.06 17.77
C GLY A 301 -26.17 1.51 16.43
N LYS A 302 -25.38 2.27 15.68
CA LYS A 302 -24.83 1.89 14.38
C LYS A 302 -23.36 1.46 14.53
N GLU A 303 -22.94 0.53 13.67
CA GLU A 303 -21.52 0.19 13.53
C GLU A 303 -20.80 1.24 12.67
N ALA A 304 -19.54 1.47 12.97
CA ALA A 304 -18.63 2.33 12.21
C ALA A 304 -17.61 1.49 11.45
N MET A 305 -17.58 1.62 10.13
CA MET A 305 -16.65 0.91 9.25
C MET A 305 -15.80 1.91 8.46
N MET A 306 -14.50 1.67 8.35
CA MET A 306 -13.62 2.46 7.51
C MET A 306 -13.28 1.73 6.22
N PHE A 307 -13.37 2.43 5.08
CA PHE A 307 -12.92 1.94 3.80
C PHE A 307 -11.42 2.24 3.58
N LEU A 308 -10.64 1.18 3.36
CA LEU A 308 -9.18 1.21 3.16
C LEU A 308 -8.82 1.04 1.68
N GLY A 309 -9.55 1.66 0.79
CA GLY A 309 -9.27 1.56 -0.64
C GLY A 309 -8.36 2.68 -1.12
N ASP A 310 -8.80 3.29 -2.18
CA ASP A 310 -8.22 4.43 -2.85
C ASP A 310 -8.50 5.78 -2.15
N HIS A 311 -9.17 5.76 -1.00
CA HIS A 311 -9.48 6.93 -0.18
C HIS A 311 -8.79 6.81 1.17
N TRP A 312 -7.60 7.34 1.26
CA TRP A 312 -6.86 7.32 2.50
C TRP A 312 -7.18 8.55 3.33
N ILE A 313 -7.03 8.45 4.63
CA ILE A 313 -7.46 9.50 5.55
C ILE A 313 -6.33 10.06 6.40
N GLY A 314 -5.08 9.78 6.04
CA GLY A 314 -3.93 10.15 6.85
C GLY A 314 -3.82 9.38 8.18
N THR A 315 -4.64 8.31 8.36
CA THR A 315 -4.59 7.44 9.53
C THR A 315 -4.32 6.02 9.06
N GLU A 316 -3.14 5.53 9.34
CA GLU A 316 -2.75 4.21 8.87
C GLU A 316 -3.23 3.13 9.83
N PRO A 317 -3.82 2.02 9.32
CA PRO A 317 -4.40 0.97 10.18
C PRO A 317 -3.37 0.26 11.06
N PHE A 318 -2.09 0.36 10.70
CA PHE A 318 -0.99 -0.22 11.48
C PHE A 318 -0.30 0.80 12.39
N GLY A 319 -0.72 2.06 12.36
CA GLY A 319 -0.18 3.12 13.21
C GLY A 319 -0.70 3.05 14.64
N LYS A 320 0.11 3.54 15.57
CA LYS A 320 -0.14 3.47 17.03
C LYS A 320 -1.43 4.14 17.52
N TYR A 321 -2.05 4.98 16.70
CA TYR A 321 -3.29 5.69 17.06
C TYR A 321 -4.55 5.04 16.51
N PHE A 322 -4.44 4.08 15.58
CA PHE A 322 -5.57 3.52 14.85
C PHE A 322 -6.59 2.85 15.80
N GLU A 323 -6.13 2.00 16.71
CA GLU A 323 -7.00 1.28 17.63
C GLU A 323 -7.83 2.25 18.51
N SER A 324 -7.28 3.42 18.85
CA SER A 324 -7.97 4.43 19.67
C SER A 324 -9.19 5.06 18.99
N ILE A 325 -9.34 4.92 17.68
CA ILE A 325 -10.51 5.39 16.92
C ILE A 325 -11.76 4.61 17.34
N GLY A 326 -11.61 3.31 17.64
CA GLY A 326 -12.71 2.45 18.08
C GLY A 326 -13.65 2.01 16.97
N LEU A 327 -13.14 1.87 15.74
CA LEU A 327 -13.89 1.34 14.60
C LEU A 327 -14.37 -0.09 14.88
N ASP A 328 -15.57 -0.42 14.41
CA ASP A 328 -16.11 -1.77 14.49
C ASP A 328 -15.56 -2.65 13.38
N ALA A 329 -15.33 -2.08 12.21
CA ALA A 329 -14.86 -2.83 11.05
C ALA A 329 -13.98 -1.99 10.11
N VAL A 330 -13.26 -2.71 9.27
CA VAL A 330 -12.57 -2.14 8.10
C VAL A 330 -12.95 -2.94 6.86
N VAL A 331 -12.99 -2.25 5.72
CA VAL A 331 -13.19 -2.85 4.41
C VAL A 331 -12.17 -2.31 3.42
N GLY A 332 -11.64 -3.15 2.57
CA GLY A 332 -10.68 -2.74 1.54
C GLY A 332 -10.76 -3.58 0.28
N SER A 333 -10.13 -3.10 -0.78
CA SER A 333 -10.09 -3.79 -2.06
C SER A 333 -9.07 -4.92 -2.05
N VAL A 334 -9.48 -6.09 -2.54
CA VAL A 334 -8.66 -7.30 -2.61
C VAL A 334 -8.43 -7.69 -4.06
N GLY A 335 -7.25 -7.43 -4.58
CA GLY A 335 -6.80 -7.88 -5.89
C GLY A 335 -5.67 -8.92 -5.84
N SER A 336 -5.20 -9.26 -4.63
CA SER A 336 -4.07 -10.19 -4.43
C SER A 336 -4.00 -10.65 -2.97
N GLY A 337 -3.09 -11.57 -2.69
CA GLY A 337 -2.82 -12.01 -1.32
C GLY A 337 -2.26 -10.89 -0.44
N THR A 338 -1.40 -10.05 -0.98
CA THR A 338 -0.85 -8.90 -0.24
C THR A 338 -1.93 -7.91 0.18
N THR A 339 -2.85 -7.56 -0.72
CA THR A 339 -3.95 -6.66 -0.39
C THR A 339 -4.95 -7.27 0.58
N LEU A 340 -5.15 -8.57 0.54
CA LEU A 340 -5.93 -9.26 1.56
C LEU A 340 -5.27 -9.13 2.93
N ARG A 341 -3.97 -9.39 3.04
CA ARG A 341 -3.22 -9.27 4.30
C ARG A 341 -3.18 -7.84 4.85
N LEU A 342 -3.17 -6.82 3.99
CA LEU A 342 -3.33 -5.40 4.40
C LEU A 342 -4.64 -5.15 5.17
N ILE A 343 -5.63 -6.02 5.01
CA ILE A 343 -6.93 -5.91 5.67
C ILE A 343 -7.03 -6.91 6.82
N SER A 344 -6.75 -8.19 6.56
CA SER A 344 -6.95 -9.27 7.52
C SER A 344 -6.00 -9.22 8.72
N ASP A 345 -4.83 -8.59 8.58
CA ASP A 345 -3.87 -8.43 9.67
C ASP A 345 -4.14 -7.20 10.57
N ILE A 346 -5.16 -6.38 10.25
CA ILE A 346 -5.55 -5.24 11.07
C ILE A 346 -6.11 -5.72 12.41
N LYS A 347 -5.59 -5.13 13.48
CA LYS A 347 -6.03 -5.39 14.85
C LYS A 347 -6.94 -4.27 15.36
N GLY A 348 -7.66 -4.53 16.45
CA GLY A 348 -8.49 -3.52 17.12
C GLY A 348 -9.85 -3.27 16.47
N VAL A 349 -10.28 -4.10 15.52
CA VAL A 349 -11.62 -4.10 14.93
C VAL A 349 -12.36 -5.41 15.21
N LYS A 350 -13.69 -5.40 15.18
CA LYS A 350 -14.52 -6.59 15.42
C LYS A 350 -14.51 -7.55 14.24
N TYR A 351 -14.46 -7.01 13.02
CA TYR A 351 -14.42 -7.81 11.79
C TYR A 351 -13.78 -7.04 10.62
N THR A 352 -13.33 -7.81 9.65
CA THR A 352 -12.69 -7.31 8.42
C THR A 352 -13.48 -7.76 7.20
N GLU A 353 -13.54 -6.92 6.15
CA GLU A 353 -14.21 -7.24 4.91
C GLU A 353 -13.29 -6.99 3.71
N GLY A 354 -13.12 -8.01 2.85
CA GLY A 354 -12.42 -7.88 1.59
C GLY A 354 -13.39 -7.61 0.45
N ARG A 355 -13.28 -6.45 -0.23
CA ARG A 355 -14.01 -6.21 -1.47
C ARG A 355 -13.27 -6.88 -2.61
N PHE A 356 -13.81 -8.01 -3.06
CA PHE A 356 -13.19 -8.79 -4.10
C PHE A 356 -13.31 -8.11 -5.46
N LEU A 357 -12.19 -7.96 -6.17
CA LEU A 357 -12.10 -7.26 -7.44
C LEU A 357 -11.46 -8.17 -8.48
N PRO A 358 -11.96 -8.09 -9.71
CA PRO A 358 -11.33 -7.23 -10.70
C PRO A 358 -11.78 -5.79 -10.52
N TYR A 359 -10.98 -4.89 -11.06
CA TYR A 359 -11.19 -3.49 -10.87
C TYR A 359 -12.50 -3.02 -11.47
N PHE A 360 -13.22 -2.20 -10.76
CA PHE A 360 -14.64 -1.90 -11.00
C PHE A 360 -14.92 -0.83 -12.05
N PHE A 361 -13.89 -0.29 -12.67
CA PHE A 361 -14.05 0.77 -13.64
C PHE A 361 -14.09 0.25 -15.08
N PRO A 362 -14.41 1.14 -16.07
CA PRO A 362 -14.40 0.80 -17.48
C PRO A 362 -13.09 0.21 -18.01
N ASP A 363 -12.01 0.32 -17.23
CA ASP A 363 -10.71 -0.26 -17.57
C ASP A 363 -10.73 -1.78 -17.70
N VAL A 364 -11.65 -2.46 -17.02
CA VAL A 364 -11.79 -3.91 -17.04
C VAL A 364 -13.13 -4.33 -17.63
N PHE A 365 -14.21 -3.60 -17.28
CA PHE A 365 -15.57 -3.90 -17.73
C PHE A 365 -15.91 -3.13 -19.02
N HIS A 366 -15.32 -3.52 -20.13
CA HIS A 366 -15.55 -2.97 -21.45
C HIS A 366 -15.54 -4.08 -22.52
N GLU A 367 -15.98 -3.80 -23.74
CA GLU A 367 -16.15 -4.79 -24.80
C GLU A 367 -14.92 -5.69 -25.08
N ASN A 368 -13.70 -5.17 -24.84
CA ASN A 368 -12.45 -5.92 -25.02
C ASN A 368 -11.79 -6.31 -23.70
N GLY A 369 -12.46 -6.10 -22.56
CA GLY A 369 -11.96 -6.45 -21.24
C GLY A 369 -12.25 -7.92 -20.92
N ASP A 370 -11.47 -8.46 -19.97
CA ASP A 370 -11.64 -9.84 -19.48
C ASP A 370 -11.67 -9.87 -17.94
N PRO A 371 -12.82 -9.42 -17.35
CA PRO A 371 -12.95 -9.39 -15.89
C PRO A 371 -12.93 -10.78 -15.26
N LEU A 372 -13.35 -11.82 -16.00
CA LEU A 372 -13.31 -13.20 -15.52
C LEU A 372 -11.86 -13.69 -15.34
N LYS A 373 -10.98 -13.42 -16.31
CA LYS A 373 -9.57 -13.79 -16.23
C LYS A 373 -8.89 -13.09 -15.05
N GLU A 374 -9.13 -11.80 -14.89
CA GLU A 374 -8.58 -11.04 -13.78
C GLU A 374 -9.09 -11.57 -12.43
N ALA A 375 -10.40 -11.82 -12.30
CA ALA A 375 -10.98 -12.40 -11.09
C ALA A 375 -10.36 -13.74 -10.72
N LYS A 376 -10.09 -14.60 -11.71
CA LYS A 376 -9.41 -15.89 -11.49
C LYS A 376 -8.00 -15.73 -10.94
N VAL A 377 -7.21 -14.82 -11.51
CA VAL A 377 -5.85 -14.53 -11.03
C VAL A 377 -5.89 -13.99 -9.61
N ASN A 378 -6.77 -13.00 -9.36
CA ASN A 378 -6.91 -12.37 -8.05
C ASN A 378 -7.36 -13.38 -6.97
N TRP A 379 -8.29 -14.29 -7.31
CA TRP A 379 -8.77 -15.27 -6.34
C TRP A 379 -7.70 -16.27 -5.92
N VAL A 380 -6.93 -16.79 -6.86
CA VAL A 380 -5.86 -17.76 -6.56
C VAL A 380 -4.85 -17.17 -5.56
N THR A 381 -4.45 -15.92 -5.74
CA THR A 381 -3.50 -15.27 -4.85
C THR A 381 -4.13 -14.85 -3.52
N ALA A 382 -5.34 -14.31 -3.53
CA ALA A 382 -6.08 -13.97 -2.32
C ALA A 382 -6.37 -15.20 -1.45
N ARG A 383 -6.74 -16.32 -2.05
CA ARG A 383 -7.01 -17.58 -1.38
C ARG A 383 -5.82 -18.10 -0.57
N ARG A 384 -4.58 -17.97 -1.11
CA ARG A 384 -3.35 -18.30 -0.38
C ARG A 384 -3.24 -17.51 0.92
N ALA A 385 -3.54 -16.22 0.86
CA ALA A 385 -3.52 -15.34 2.04
C ALA A 385 -4.68 -15.64 3.02
N ILE A 386 -5.89 -15.97 2.53
CA ILE A 386 -7.02 -16.39 3.37
C ILE A 386 -6.65 -17.59 4.23
N LEU A 387 -5.96 -18.56 3.67
CA LEU A 387 -5.50 -19.74 4.38
C LEU A 387 -4.49 -19.44 5.51
N ARG A 388 -3.88 -18.25 5.50
CA ARG A 388 -2.95 -17.79 6.54
C ARG A 388 -3.61 -16.81 7.53
N SER A 389 -4.42 -15.89 7.01
CA SER A 389 -5.09 -14.85 7.78
C SER A 389 -6.41 -14.48 7.08
N PRO A 390 -7.54 -15.08 7.46
CA PRO A 390 -8.80 -14.84 6.78
C PRO A 390 -9.35 -13.45 7.10
N VAL A 391 -9.99 -12.80 6.10
CA VAL A 391 -10.98 -11.76 6.36
C VAL A 391 -12.28 -12.41 6.84
N ASP A 392 -13.10 -11.66 7.57
CA ASP A 392 -14.38 -12.20 8.11
C ASP A 392 -15.51 -12.23 7.08
N ARG A 393 -15.43 -11.37 6.08
CA ARG A 393 -16.44 -11.18 5.04
C ARG A 393 -15.78 -10.85 3.72
N ILE A 394 -16.49 -11.16 2.63
CA ILE A 394 -16.12 -10.67 1.31
C ILE A 394 -17.29 -9.90 0.66
N GLY A 395 -17.01 -9.14 -0.37
CA GLY A 395 -18.01 -8.47 -1.18
C GLY A 395 -17.48 -8.18 -2.58
N TYR A 396 -18.36 -7.84 -3.50
CA TYR A 396 -17.94 -7.29 -4.78
C TYR A 396 -17.66 -5.80 -4.64
N GLY A 397 -16.50 -5.37 -5.12
CA GLY A 397 -16.01 -4.00 -4.92
C GLY A 397 -16.58 -2.97 -5.89
N GLY A 398 -17.07 -3.41 -7.06
CA GLY A 398 -17.44 -2.54 -8.16
C GLY A 398 -18.87 -2.03 -8.16
N TYR A 399 -19.23 -1.45 -9.31
CA TYR A 399 -20.61 -1.11 -9.64
C TYR A 399 -21.28 -2.33 -10.27
N LEU A 400 -22.40 -2.76 -9.72
CA LEU A 400 -23.10 -3.95 -10.18
C LEU A 400 -23.54 -3.81 -11.64
N LYS A 401 -23.99 -2.63 -12.04
CA LYS A 401 -24.40 -2.31 -13.40
C LYS A 401 -23.34 -2.69 -14.46
N LEU A 402 -22.07 -2.41 -14.18
CA LEU A 402 -20.98 -2.75 -15.10
C LEU A 402 -20.75 -4.26 -15.20
N ALA A 403 -20.93 -4.98 -14.10
CA ALA A 403 -20.72 -6.42 -14.04
C ALA A 403 -21.82 -7.22 -14.75
N LEU A 404 -23.04 -6.66 -14.87
CA LEU A 404 -24.18 -7.35 -15.48
C LEU A 404 -23.98 -7.68 -16.96
N ASP A 405 -23.15 -6.95 -17.67
CA ASP A 405 -22.79 -7.23 -19.06
C ASP A 405 -21.84 -8.45 -19.20
N PHE A 406 -21.36 -8.99 -18.07
CA PHE A 406 -20.40 -10.09 -18.00
C PHE A 406 -20.96 -11.26 -17.17
N PRO A 407 -21.94 -12.04 -17.68
CA PRO A 407 -22.61 -13.10 -16.91
C PRO A 407 -21.65 -14.18 -16.40
N GLU A 408 -20.61 -14.53 -17.16
CA GLU A 408 -19.59 -15.50 -16.73
C GLU A 408 -18.79 -15.02 -15.51
N PHE A 409 -18.56 -13.72 -15.39
CA PHE A 409 -17.96 -13.12 -14.21
C PHE A 409 -18.89 -13.25 -13.00
N ILE A 410 -20.19 -12.95 -13.15
CA ILE A 410 -21.19 -13.08 -12.08
C ILE A 410 -21.27 -14.54 -11.59
N ASP A 411 -21.31 -15.51 -12.51
CA ASP A 411 -21.33 -16.96 -12.21
C ASP A 411 -20.05 -17.41 -11.48
N TYR A 412 -18.92 -16.80 -11.82
CA TYR A 412 -17.65 -17.08 -11.15
C TYR A 412 -17.60 -16.51 -9.73
N ILE A 413 -18.07 -15.29 -9.51
CA ILE A 413 -18.13 -14.70 -8.16
C ILE A 413 -19.08 -15.48 -7.24
N GLU A 414 -20.17 -16.03 -7.76
CA GLU A 414 -21.03 -16.95 -7.01
C GLU A 414 -20.25 -18.15 -6.45
N LYS A 415 -19.40 -18.78 -7.28
CA LYS A 415 -18.52 -19.88 -6.86
C LYS A 415 -17.49 -19.42 -5.84
N VAL A 416 -16.90 -18.23 -6.02
CA VAL A 416 -15.97 -17.62 -5.06
C VAL A 416 -16.63 -17.43 -3.70
N CYS A 417 -17.88 -16.96 -3.66
CA CYS A 417 -18.63 -16.79 -2.41
C CYS A 417 -18.82 -18.12 -1.66
N ASP A 418 -19.18 -19.18 -2.38
CA ASP A 418 -19.36 -20.51 -1.77
C ASP A 418 -18.02 -21.12 -1.31
N GLU A 419 -16.95 -20.96 -2.10
CA GLU A 419 -15.61 -21.39 -1.72
C GLU A 419 -15.09 -20.61 -0.50
N PHE A 420 -15.30 -19.30 -0.47
CA PHE A 420 -14.91 -18.47 0.67
C PHE A 420 -15.56 -18.93 1.97
N ARG A 421 -16.89 -19.19 1.97
CA ARG A 421 -17.59 -19.71 3.15
C ARG A 421 -17.02 -21.05 3.62
N THR A 422 -16.69 -21.91 2.67
CA THR A 422 -16.04 -23.21 2.97
C THR A 422 -14.68 -23.00 3.61
N LEU A 423 -13.82 -22.19 3.01
CA LEU A 423 -12.50 -21.85 3.56
C LEU A 423 -12.62 -21.23 4.95
N TYR A 424 -13.47 -20.21 5.08
CA TYR A 424 -13.69 -19.54 6.36
C TYR A 424 -14.14 -20.50 7.47
N SER A 425 -15.01 -21.47 7.13
CA SER A 425 -15.46 -22.49 8.07
C SER A 425 -14.32 -23.37 8.59
N HIS A 426 -13.27 -23.57 7.79
CA HIS A 426 -12.10 -24.35 8.19
C HIS A 426 -11.05 -23.55 8.94
N VAL A 427 -10.85 -22.28 8.55
CA VAL A 427 -9.66 -21.50 9.02
C VAL A 427 -9.99 -20.42 10.04
N ASN A 428 -11.26 -20.06 10.21
CA ASN A 428 -11.64 -19.01 11.16
C ASN A 428 -11.21 -19.36 12.58
N GLN A 429 -10.58 -18.41 13.26
CA GLN A 429 -10.02 -18.54 14.61
C GLN A 429 -8.94 -19.63 14.74
N GLN A 430 -8.45 -20.19 13.64
CA GLN A 430 -7.32 -21.09 13.65
C GLN A 430 -6.02 -20.31 13.54
N VAL A 431 -4.98 -20.80 14.21
CA VAL A 431 -3.62 -20.29 14.02
C VAL A 431 -2.88 -21.30 13.13
N PRO A 432 -2.56 -20.93 11.88
CA PRO A 432 -1.82 -21.83 11.01
C PRO A 432 -0.39 -22.01 11.53
N LEU A 433 0.19 -23.19 11.29
CA LEU A 433 1.58 -23.47 11.63
C LEU A 433 2.51 -22.46 10.93
N ASN A 434 3.38 -21.81 11.70
CA ASN A 434 4.49 -21.03 11.20
C ASN A 434 5.79 -21.80 11.41
N LEU A 435 6.58 -21.91 10.34
CA LEU A 435 7.83 -22.67 10.33
C LEU A 435 9.04 -21.79 10.68
N LEU A 436 8.99 -20.52 10.30
CA LEU A 436 10.06 -19.55 10.48
C LEU A 436 9.49 -18.17 10.87
N LYS A 437 10.34 -17.33 11.48
CA LYS A 437 10.10 -15.91 11.66
C LYS A 437 10.92 -15.11 10.67
N VAL A 438 10.28 -14.24 9.91
CA VAL A 438 10.91 -13.42 8.88
C VAL A 438 10.69 -11.94 9.17
N GLY A 439 11.78 -11.20 9.31
CA GLY A 439 11.75 -9.73 9.44
C GLY A 439 11.92 -9.07 8.08
N VAL A 440 11.04 -8.12 7.73
CA VAL A 440 11.19 -7.25 6.56
C VAL A 440 11.50 -5.84 7.04
N ILE A 441 12.69 -5.34 6.71
CA ILE A 441 13.11 -4.01 7.11
C ILE A 441 12.82 -2.97 6.04
N ASN A 442 12.19 -1.88 6.44
CA ASN A 442 11.93 -0.70 5.60
C ASN A 442 11.83 0.56 6.46
N SER A 443 11.70 1.74 5.84
CA SER A 443 11.64 3.02 6.58
C SER A 443 10.40 3.16 7.48
N TRP A 444 9.33 2.41 7.20
CA TRP A 444 8.03 2.60 7.84
C TRP A 444 7.72 1.60 8.94
N GLY A 445 8.35 0.43 8.92
CA GLY A 445 8.07 -0.66 9.87
C GLY A 445 6.68 -1.28 9.72
N GLU A 446 6.12 -1.23 8.52
CA GLU A 446 4.80 -1.75 8.21
C GLU A 446 4.70 -2.18 6.75
N LEU A 447 3.69 -2.98 6.44
CA LEU A 447 3.38 -3.33 5.07
C LEU A 447 2.78 -2.11 4.37
N ARG A 448 3.52 -1.55 3.40
CA ARG A 448 3.02 -0.49 2.54
C ARG A 448 2.98 -0.96 1.10
N ARG A 449 1.79 -0.98 0.54
CA ARG A 449 1.58 -1.24 -0.87
C ARG A 449 0.52 -0.30 -1.43
N TRP A 450 0.95 0.77 -2.00
CA TRP A 450 0.03 1.70 -2.64
C TRP A 450 -0.15 1.47 -4.14
N GLY A 451 0.71 0.71 -4.76
CA GLY A 451 0.54 0.32 -6.16
C GLY A 451 -0.64 -0.60 -6.46
N THR A 452 -1.33 -1.13 -5.45
CA THR A 452 -2.49 -2.00 -5.66
C THR A 452 -3.70 -1.30 -6.22
N HIS A 453 -3.78 -0.02 -5.99
CA HIS A 453 -4.86 0.82 -6.43
C HIS A 453 -4.42 1.82 -7.49
N LEU A 454 -3.28 1.58 -8.05
CA LEU A 454 -2.78 2.22 -9.25
C LEU A 454 -3.58 1.87 -10.49
N VAL A 455 -4.68 1.69 -10.27
CA VAL A 455 -5.63 1.45 -11.19
C VAL A 455 -5.69 2.66 -12.02
N HIS A 456 -5.82 2.60 -13.19
CA HIS A 456 -6.15 3.61 -14.18
C HIS A 456 -5.67 5.04 -13.95
N HIS A 457 -5.19 5.39 -12.80
CA HIS A 457 -4.49 6.66 -12.57
C HIS A 457 -2.99 6.56 -12.87
N ALA A 458 -2.58 5.44 -13.39
CA ALA A 458 -1.47 5.20 -14.29
C ALA A 458 -0.13 5.82 -13.96
N ILE A 459 0.23 5.97 -12.70
CA ILE A 459 1.62 6.20 -12.36
C ILE A 459 2.27 4.84 -12.12
N TRP A 460 2.98 4.32 -13.11
CA TRP A 460 3.70 3.05 -13.01
C TRP A 460 5.01 3.24 -12.26
N TYR A 461 5.11 2.62 -11.10
CA TYR A 461 6.33 2.63 -10.29
C TYR A 461 7.06 1.32 -10.45
N LYS A 462 7.93 1.25 -11.42
CA LYS A 462 8.76 0.07 -11.70
C LYS A 462 9.66 -0.30 -10.53
N GLN A 463 10.12 0.70 -9.79
CA GLN A 463 11.02 0.53 -8.66
C GLN A 463 10.46 -0.27 -7.49
N ILE A 464 9.17 -0.57 -7.48
CA ILE A 464 8.56 -1.37 -6.40
C ILE A 464 8.26 -2.81 -6.79
N TYR A 465 8.49 -3.22 -8.03
CA TYR A 465 8.04 -4.53 -8.48
C TYR A 465 8.65 -5.70 -7.69
N SER A 466 9.94 -5.61 -7.32
CA SER A 466 10.59 -6.63 -6.48
C SER A 466 9.97 -6.67 -5.09
N TYR A 467 9.72 -5.50 -4.47
CA TYR A 467 9.02 -5.44 -3.19
C TYR A 467 7.64 -6.09 -3.27
N THR A 468 6.88 -5.77 -4.30
CA THR A 468 5.55 -6.33 -4.55
C THR A 468 5.60 -7.84 -4.74
N GLY A 469 6.55 -8.37 -5.51
CA GLY A 469 6.71 -9.80 -5.75
C GLY A 469 7.04 -10.57 -4.47
N VAL A 470 7.94 -10.05 -3.65
CA VAL A 470 8.29 -10.64 -2.34
C VAL A 470 7.10 -10.60 -1.39
N MET A 471 6.39 -9.46 -1.29
CA MET A 471 5.23 -9.36 -0.40
C MET A 471 4.11 -10.33 -0.81
N GLU A 472 3.89 -10.51 -2.10
CA GLU A 472 2.92 -11.47 -2.60
C GLU A 472 3.33 -12.91 -2.28
N ALA A 473 4.61 -13.26 -2.39
CA ALA A 473 5.13 -14.56 -1.98
C ALA A 473 4.92 -14.78 -0.46
N LEU A 474 5.32 -13.81 0.36
CA LEU A 474 5.21 -13.88 1.83
C LEU A 474 3.76 -13.98 2.30
N SER A 475 2.79 -13.42 1.58
CA SER A 475 1.38 -13.42 1.98
C SER A 475 0.80 -14.83 2.17
N GLY A 476 1.30 -15.81 1.40
CA GLY A 476 0.87 -17.21 1.46
C GLY A 476 1.85 -18.16 2.14
N PHE A 477 3.02 -17.71 2.57
CA PHE A 477 4.02 -18.58 3.19
C PHE A 477 3.64 -18.98 4.63
N PRO A 478 4.07 -20.17 5.07
CA PRO A 478 3.91 -20.62 6.45
C PRO A 478 4.96 -19.95 7.37
N PHE A 479 5.04 -18.62 7.33
CA PHE A 479 5.99 -17.84 8.12
C PHE A 479 5.28 -16.79 8.96
N ASP A 480 5.87 -16.48 10.10
CA ASP A 480 5.50 -15.34 10.95
C ASP A 480 6.29 -14.12 10.44
N VAL A 481 5.62 -13.22 9.73
CA VAL A 481 6.24 -12.07 9.05
C VAL A 481 6.11 -10.82 9.89
N HIS A 482 7.25 -10.20 10.21
CA HIS A 482 7.36 -8.97 10.99
C HIS A 482 7.91 -7.83 10.14
N PHE A 483 7.29 -6.66 10.21
CA PHE A 483 7.82 -5.45 9.60
C PHE A 483 8.57 -4.64 10.66
N ILE A 484 9.80 -4.26 10.36
CA ILE A 484 10.72 -3.61 11.31
C ILE A 484 11.22 -2.31 10.67
N SER A 485 11.06 -1.18 11.38
CA SER A 485 11.63 0.09 10.92
C SER A 485 13.11 0.21 11.32
N PHE A 486 13.83 1.06 10.62
CA PHE A 486 15.20 1.39 11.03
C PHE A 486 15.25 2.06 12.40
N ASP A 487 14.21 2.81 12.77
CA ASP A 487 14.11 3.40 14.12
C ASP A 487 13.91 2.34 15.22
N ASP A 488 13.22 1.25 14.92
CA ASP A 488 13.09 0.14 15.88
C ASP A 488 14.45 -0.53 16.12
N ILE A 489 15.24 -0.72 15.06
CA ILE A 489 16.61 -1.26 15.17
C ILE A 489 17.51 -0.31 15.96
N ARG A 490 17.40 1.02 15.78
CA ARG A 490 18.17 2.01 16.54
C ARG A 490 17.82 2.01 18.02
N LYS A 491 16.53 1.83 18.34
CA LYS A 491 16.04 1.79 19.73
C LYS A 491 16.42 0.50 20.44
N ASP A 492 16.25 -0.62 19.76
CA ASP A 492 16.57 -1.93 20.28
C ASP A 492 17.12 -2.85 19.19
N PRO A 493 18.45 -2.91 19.03
CA PRO A 493 19.07 -3.76 18.02
C PRO A 493 18.86 -5.25 18.25
N THR A 494 18.36 -5.66 19.44
CA THR A 494 18.08 -7.08 19.74
C THR A 494 16.76 -7.58 19.13
N ILE A 495 15.94 -6.68 18.57
CA ILE A 495 14.72 -7.05 17.84
C ILE A 495 15.01 -8.00 16.68
N LEU A 496 16.23 -7.93 16.11
CA LEU A 496 16.68 -8.81 15.03
C LEU A 496 16.94 -10.24 15.52
N ASP A 497 17.34 -10.42 16.79
CA ASP A 497 17.76 -11.71 17.34
C ASP A 497 16.60 -12.73 17.44
N ASP A 498 15.36 -12.25 17.37
CA ASP A 498 14.14 -13.09 17.36
C ASP A 498 13.72 -13.53 15.94
N MET A 499 14.42 -13.08 14.90
CA MET A 499 14.15 -13.42 13.50
C MET A 499 15.09 -14.55 13.05
N ASP A 500 14.55 -15.51 12.26
CA ASP A 500 15.38 -16.51 11.58
C ASP A 500 16.06 -15.89 10.36
N VAL A 501 15.33 -15.04 9.64
CA VAL A 501 15.81 -14.32 8.44
C VAL A 501 15.33 -12.87 8.45
N VAL A 502 16.20 -11.96 8.09
CA VAL A 502 15.87 -10.55 7.85
C VAL A 502 16.02 -10.24 6.37
N MET A 503 15.07 -9.50 5.81
CA MET A 503 15.05 -9.15 4.40
C MET A 503 15.07 -7.63 4.20
N ASN A 504 15.82 -7.16 3.21
CA ASN A 504 15.77 -5.80 2.70
C ASN A 504 15.55 -5.80 1.19
N ILE A 505 14.53 -5.08 0.73
CA ILE A 505 13.97 -5.26 -0.60
C ILE A 505 13.67 -3.91 -1.23
N GLY A 506 13.93 -3.73 -2.51
CA GLY A 506 13.50 -2.56 -3.27
C GLY A 506 14.61 -1.89 -4.04
N SER A 507 14.31 -0.74 -4.62
CA SER A 507 15.26 0.06 -5.39
C SER A 507 16.05 1.00 -4.48
N ALA A 508 17.24 1.37 -4.93
CA ALA A 508 18.12 2.30 -4.23
C ALA A 508 17.40 3.62 -3.90
N TYR A 509 17.78 4.18 -2.76
CA TYR A 509 17.31 5.48 -2.27
C TYR A 509 15.80 5.58 -2.01
N THR A 510 15.08 4.46 -2.02
CA THR A 510 13.66 4.42 -1.66
C THR A 510 13.45 4.06 -0.18
N SER A 511 12.28 4.37 0.34
CA SER A 511 11.86 3.98 1.68
C SER A 511 11.80 2.45 1.88
N PHE A 512 11.71 1.69 0.79
CA PHE A 512 11.71 0.24 0.82
C PHE A 512 13.10 -0.33 1.09
N SER A 513 14.12 0.13 0.35
CA SER A 513 15.51 -0.28 0.60
C SER A 513 16.20 0.51 1.71
N GLY A 514 15.74 1.73 2.03
CA GLY A 514 16.15 2.50 3.19
C GLY A 514 17.18 3.60 2.94
N GLY A 515 18.02 3.54 1.92
CA GLY A 515 18.99 4.59 1.59
C GLY A 515 19.78 5.11 2.80
N ALA A 516 19.62 6.40 3.12
CA ALA A 516 20.34 7.06 4.22
C ALA A 516 20.01 6.54 5.63
N GLU A 517 19.00 5.70 5.78
CA GLU A 517 18.67 5.01 7.04
C GLU A 517 19.78 4.01 7.48
N PHE A 518 20.62 3.57 6.54
CA PHE A 518 21.78 2.74 6.86
C PHE A 518 22.90 3.57 7.49
N ASP A 519 22.66 4.03 8.71
CA ASP A 519 23.65 4.67 9.57
C ASP A 519 24.45 3.62 10.39
N GLU A 520 25.39 4.09 11.20
CA GLU A 520 26.29 3.21 11.94
C GLU A 520 25.54 2.24 12.88
N PRO A 521 24.54 2.66 13.70
CA PRO A 521 23.84 1.73 14.56
C PRO A 521 23.11 0.61 13.81
N VAL A 522 22.45 0.95 12.70
CA VAL A 522 21.71 -0.01 11.87
C VAL A 522 22.67 -1.01 11.21
N ILE A 523 23.75 -0.52 10.60
CA ILE A 523 24.75 -1.35 9.94
C ILE A 523 25.40 -2.31 10.94
N THR A 524 25.77 -1.81 12.11
CA THR A 524 26.40 -2.61 13.15
C THR A 524 25.46 -3.70 13.68
N ALA A 525 24.19 -3.35 13.89
CA ALA A 525 23.17 -4.31 14.34
C ALA A 525 22.97 -5.45 13.34
N LEU A 526 22.84 -5.13 12.05
CA LEU A 526 22.64 -6.12 11.00
C LEU A 526 23.85 -7.02 10.82
N ARG A 527 25.06 -6.48 10.78
CA ARG A 527 26.28 -7.29 10.72
C ARG A 527 26.43 -8.22 11.93
N ARG A 528 26.21 -7.70 13.14
CA ARG A 528 26.21 -8.51 14.36
C ARG A 528 25.21 -9.67 14.25
N TYR A 529 23.99 -9.37 13.83
CA TYR A 529 22.92 -10.38 13.69
C TYR A 529 23.33 -11.51 12.76
N VAL A 530 23.89 -11.18 11.58
CA VAL A 530 24.34 -12.23 10.63
C VAL A 530 25.58 -12.94 11.14
N ASP A 531 26.57 -12.24 11.67
CA ASP A 531 27.79 -12.86 12.24
C ASP A 531 27.47 -13.90 13.34
N GLN A 532 26.39 -13.70 14.08
CA GLN A 532 25.93 -14.61 15.12
C GLN A 532 25.12 -15.78 14.63
N GLY A 533 24.73 -15.85 13.34
CA GLY A 533 24.04 -16.97 12.72
C GLY A 533 22.70 -16.63 12.07
N GLY A 534 22.29 -15.37 12.08
CA GLY A 534 21.07 -14.93 11.39
C GLY A 534 21.19 -14.97 9.86
N GLY A 535 20.06 -15.14 9.16
CA GLY A 535 20.00 -15.08 7.71
C GLY A 535 19.69 -13.67 7.21
N PHE A 536 20.34 -13.22 6.13
CA PHE A 536 20.02 -11.96 5.49
C PHE A 536 19.76 -12.11 4.00
N ILE A 537 18.62 -11.64 3.51
CA ILE A 537 18.26 -11.68 2.09
C ILE A 537 18.08 -10.27 1.56
N GLY A 538 18.81 -9.94 0.50
CA GLY A 538 18.66 -8.69 -0.23
C GLY A 538 18.06 -8.92 -1.61
N VAL A 539 17.04 -8.11 -1.99
CA VAL A 539 16.40 -8.21 -3.30
C VAL A 539 16.38 -6.85 -4.01
N GLY A 540 16.85 -6.83 -5.25
CA GLY A 540 16.96 -5.62 -6.06
C GLY A 540 18.21 -4.81 -5.73
N GLU A 541 18.05 -3.64 -5.16
CA GLU A 541 19.15 -2.79 -4.69
C GLU A 541 19.10 -2.64 -3.15
N PRO A 542 19.27 -3.74 -2.40
CA PRO A 542 19.19 -3.73 -0.94
C PRO A 542 20.36 -2.94 -0.34
N THR A 543 20.10 -2.29 0.76
CA THR A 543 21.12 -1.56 1.55
C THR A 543 21.92 -0.51 0.77
N ALA A 544 21.36 -0.01 -0.33
CA ALA A 544 22.04 0.88 -1.27
C ALA A 544 22.14 2.32 -0.74
N ILE A 545 23.38 2.80 -0.55
CA ILE A 545 23.65 4.18 -0.12
C ILE A 545 24.85 4.81 -0.81
N ASN A 546 25.67 4.05 -1.53
CA ASN A 546 26.91 4.52 -2.16
C ASN A 546 27.85 5.20 -1.13
N ARG A 547 28.48 4.39 -0.29
CA ARG A 547 29.41 4.86 0.75
C ARG A 547 30.79 4.20 0.59
N ASN A 548 31.85 4.98 0.69
CA ASN A 548 33.24 4.48 0.69
C ASN A 548 33.58 3.60 -0.54
N GLY A 549 33.04 3.95 -1.72
CA GLY A 549 33.28 3.21 -2.95
C GLY A 549 32.51 1.90 -3.05
N LYS A 550 31.58 1.65 -2.15
CA LYS A 550 30.63 0.51 -2.20
C LYS A 550 29.23 1.03 -2.40
N PHE A 551 28.47 0.38 -3.28
CA PHE A 551 27.08 0.74 -3.54
C PHE A 551 26.14 0.13 -2.50
N PHE A 552 26.31 -1.16 -2.21
CA PHE A 552 25.59 -1.82 -1.13
C PHE A 552 26.35 -1.68 0.20
N THR A 553 25.70 -1.17 1.22
CA THR A 553 26.35 -0.99 2.53
C THR A 553 26.71 -2.34 3.17
N LEU A 554 25.87 -3.36 2.98
CA LEU A 554 26.13 -4.72 3.46
C LEU A 554 26.68 -5.63 2.35
N TYR A 555 27.55 -5.10 1.48
CA TYR A 555 28.20 -5.84 0.42
C TYR A 555 28.94 -7.09 0.90
N ASP A 556 29.54 -6.99 2.06
CA ASP A 556 30.28 -8.06 2.73
C ASP A 556 29.39 -9.19 3.25
N VAL A 557 28.18 -8.86 3.69
CA VAL A 557 27.14 -9.83 4.08
C VAL A 557 26.55 -10.50 2.85
N LEU A 558 26.19 -9.71 1.84
CA LEU A 558 25.54 -10.19 0.61
C LEU A 558 26.51 -10.91 -0.34
N GLY A 559 27.81 -10.66 -0.21
CA GLY A 559 28.84 -11.16 -1.13
C GLY A 559 28.85 -10.50 -2.51
N VAL A 560 28.07 -9.43 -2.70
CA VAL A 560 27.97 -8.73 -3.98
C VAL A 560 28.03 -7.21 -3.79
N ASP A 561 28.44 -6.51 -4.87
CA ASP A 561 28.34 -5.06 -4.92
C ASP A 561 28.03 -4.61 -6.36
N LYS A 562 27.68 -3.34 -6.56
CA LYS A 562 27.40 -2.77 -7.87
C LYS A 562 28.57 -1.96 -8.37
N GLU A 563 28.97 -2.18 -9.63
CA GLU A 563 30.03 -1.40 -10.27
C GLU A 563 29.59 0.04 -10.54
N LEU A 564 30.37 0.98 -10.07
CA LEU A 564 30.11 2.41 -10.22
C LEU A 564 30.91 3.05 -11.38
N GLY A 565 31.81 2.29 -12.02
CA GLY A 565 32.63 2.74 -13.12
C GLY A 565 33.83 3.60 -12.73
N PHE A 566 33.98 3.95 -11.45
CA PHE A 566 35.06 4.81 -10.95
C PHE A 566 35.73 4.28 -9.67
N THR A 567 35.39 3.08 -9.24
CA THR A 567 36.02 2.42 -8.08
C THR A 567 37.14 1.51 -8.51
N MET A 568 38.28 1.54 -7.78
CA MET A 568 39.43 0.70 -8.08
C MET A 568 39.61 -0.38 -7.00
N HIS A 569 38.66 -1.35 -7.00
CA HIS A 569 38.78 -2.52 -6.16
C HIS A 569 39.46 -3.65 -6.93
N THR A 570 40.28 -4.43 -6.22
CA THR A 570 40.95 -5.60 -6.79
C THR A 570 40.21 -6.91 -6.53
N ASP A 571 39.19 -6.87 -5.71
CA ASP A 571 38.41 -7.99 -5.22
C ASP A 571 37.06 -8.19 -5.95
N LYS A 572 36.87 -7.55 -7.09
CA LYS A 572 35.71 -7.77 -7.95
C LYS A 572 35.95 -8.85 -8.98
N TYR A 573 34.86 -9.29 -9.62
CA TYR A 573 34.87 -10.19 -10.78
C TYR A 573 35.19 -11.65 -10.44
N ASN A 574 34.42 -12.21 -9.50
CA ASN A 574 34.25 -13.65 -9.46
C ASN A 574 33.28 -14.08 -10.58
N TRP A 575 33.65 -15.07 -11.40
CA TRP A 575 32.89 -15.49 -12.56
C TRP A 575 32.47 -16.97 -12.51
N GLN A 576 32.72 -17.66 -11.42
CA GLN A 576 32.40 -19.08 -11.29
C GLN A 576 30.92 -19.20 -10.88
N VAL A 577 30.10 -19.70 -11.79
CA VAL A 577 28.69 -19.98 -11.53
C VAL A 577 28.51 -21.45 -11.12
N HIS A 578 27.81 -21.64 -10.02
CA HIS A 578 27.45 -22.94 -9.46
C HIS A 578 25.94 -23.09 -9.41
N SER A 579 25.30 -23.49 -10.49
CA SER A 579 23.82 -23.55 -10.58
C SER A 579 23.23 -24.79 -9.87
N ASP A 580 24.02 -25.80 -9.52
CA ASP A 580 23.56 -26.95 -8.75
C ASP A 580 23.64 -26.67 -7.25
N HIS A 581 22.60 -26.06 -6.74
CA HIS A 581 22.52 -25.61 -5.36
C HIS A 581 21.11 -25.81 -4.77
N PHE A 582 21.00 -25.98 -3.46
CA PHE A 582 19.73 -26.16 -2.75
C PHE A 582 18.68 -25.11 -3.17
N ILE A 583 19.03 -23.84 -3.33
CA ILE A 583 18.09 -22.79 -3.69
C ILE A 583 17.53 -23.00 -5.10
N THR A 584 18.35 -23.43 -6.04
CA THR A 584 18.02 -23.52 -7.47
C THR A 584 17.49 -24.89 -7.91
N GLU A 585 17.44 -25.87 -7.02
CA GLU A 585 17.06 -27.26 -7.33
C GLU A 585 15.75 -27.44 -8.12
N GLN A 586 14.81 -26.49 -7.98
CA GLN A 586 13.53 -26.52 -8.68
C GLN A 586 13.33 -25.31 -9.63
N LEU A 587 14.40 -24.62 -9.97
CA LEU A 587 14.35 -23.49 -10.90
C LEU A 587 14.50 -24.02 -12.34
N GLU A 588 13.39 -23.99 -13.09
CA GLU A 588 13.34 -24.42 -14.49
C GLU A 588 13.50 -23.24 -15.45
N HIS A 589 12.93 -22.09 -15.07
CA HIS A 589 12.92 -20.86 -15.86
C HIS A 589 13.39 -19.68 -15.02
N GLU A 590 14.46 -19.05 -15.45
CA GLU A 590 14.95 -17.84 -14.80
C GLU A 590 14.13 -16.61 -15.23
N ASP A 591 13.37 -16.06 -14.30
CA ASP A 591 12.70 -14.77 -14.47
C ASP A 591 13.05 -13.84 -13.30
N TRP A 592 13.96 -12.92 -13.57
CA TRP A 592 14.42 -11.91 -12.61
C TRP A 592 13.71 -10.56 -12.82
N GLY A 593 12.83 -10.45 -13.83
CA GLY A 593 12.14 -9.22 -14.19
C GLY A 593 13.09 -8.12 -14.67
N GLU A 594 12.87 -6.89 -14.21
CA GLU A 594 13.77 -5.77 -14.49
C GLU A 594 14.97 -5.84 -13.54
N CYS A 595 16.07 -6.35 -14.03
CA CYS A 595 17.29 -6.55 -13.27
C CYS A 595 18.07 -5.25 -13.02
N VAL A 596 18.76 -5.23 -11.89
CA VAL A 596 19.81 -4.24 -11.60
C VAL A 596 21.06 -4.59 -12.41
N ASN A 597 21.55 -3.62 -13.18
CA ASN A 597 22.75 -3.83 -13.97
C ASN A 597 24.02 -3.69 -13.13
N ASP A 598 25.13 -4.22 -13.65
CA ASP A 598 26.48 -4.02 -13.14
C ASP A 598 26.74 -4.57 -11.73
N VAL A 599 25.95 -5.55 -11.29
CA VAL A 599 26.19 -6.27 -10.02
C VAL A 599 27.24 -7.33 -10.24
N TYR A 600 28.28 -7.32 -9.42
CA TYR A 600 29.38 -8.28 -9.43
C TYR A 600 29.51 -8.98 -8.08
N ALA A 601 30.07 -10.19 -8.09
CA ALA A 601 30.34 -10.96 -6.88
C ALA A 601 31.76 -10.71 -6.35
N LEU A 602 31.92 -10.80 -5.03
CA LEU A 602 33.19 -10.83 -4.36
C LEU A 602 33.88 -12.21 -4.55
N PRO A 603 35.21 -12.33 -4.34
CA PRO A 603 35.96 -13.55 -4.65
C PRO A 603 35.48 -14.84 -3.97
N GLU A 604 34.96 -14.73 -2.73
CA GLU A 604 34.54 -15.87 -1.91
C GLU A 604 33.03 -16.18 -2.05
N THR A 605 32.30 -15.38 -2.82
CA THR A 605 30.86 -15.52 -3.02
C THR A 605 30.55 -16.61 -4.02
N GLU A 606 29.57 -17.45 -3.75
CA GLU A 606 29.06 -18.43 -4.67
C GLU A 606 27.94 -17.83 -5.53
N ILE A 607 28.16 -17.79 -6.86
CA ILE A 607 27.20 -17.30 -7.84
C ILE A 607 26.33 -18.47 -8.29
N LEU A 608 25.02 -18.36 -8.13
CA LEU A 608 24.06 -19.41 -8.53
C LEU A 608 23.40 -19.12 -9.87
N ALA A 609 23.23 -17.84 -10.23
CA ALA A 609 22.71 -17.43 -11.54
C ALA A 609 23.36 -16.11 -11.98
N GLU A 610 23.69 -16.03 -13.26
CA GLU A 610 24.28 -14.86 -13.91
C GLU A 610 23.73 -14.72 -15.32
N LYS A 611 23.53 -13.48 -15.75
CA LYS A 611 23.14 -13.17 -17.12
C LYS A 611 23.83 -11.88 -17.56
N ASP A 612 24.43 -11.91 -18.74
CA ASP A 612 25.06 -10.74 -19.37
C ASP A 612 26.10 -10.04 -18.46
N LEU A 613 26.88 -10.83 -17.72
CA LEU A 613 27.88 -10.39 -16.74
C LEU A 613 27.30 -9.68 -15.49
N HIS A 614 26.01 -9.87 -15.22
CA HIS A 614 25.37 -9.39 -14.01
C HIS A 614 24.97 -10.58 -13.12
N VAL A 615 25.32 -10.49 -11.85
CA VAL A 615 24.93 -11.51 -10.87
C VAL A 615 23.42 -11.38 -10.58
N ASN A 616 22.67 -12.44 -10.81
CA ASN A 616 21.22 -12.48 -10.54
C ASN A 616 20.87 -13.18 -9.23
N LEU A 617 21.66 -14.19 -8.85
CA LEU A 617 21.51 -14.91 -7.60
C LEU A 617 22.87 -15.28 -7.06
N ALA A 618 23.12 -14.96 -5.80
CA ALA A 618 24.36 -15.31 -5.11
C ALA A 618 24.11 -15.62 -3.64
N VAL A 619 25.01 -16.42 -3.06
CA VAL A 619 25.04 -16.75 -1.64
C VAL A 619 26.42 -16.50 -1.06
N ASN A 620 26.46 -16.08 0.20
CA ASN A 620 27.70 -15.75 0.88
C ASN A 620 27.63 -16.17 2.35
N GLU A 621 28.73 -16.62 2.90
CA GLU A 621 28.86 -16.86 4.34
C GLU A 621 29.45 -15.62 5.03
N TYR A 622 28.83 -15.20 6.15
CA TYR A 622 29.31 -14.10 6.95
C TYR A 622 29.27 -14.46 8.43
N GLY A 623 30.43 -14.68 9.01
CA GLY A 623 30.54 -15.22 10.37
C GLY A 623 29.91 -16.61 10.49
N LYS A 624 28.82 -16.70 11.26
CA LYS A 624 28.03 -17.96 11.40
C LYS A 624 26.75 -17.94 10.58
N GLY A 625 26.40 -16.82 9.98
CA GLY A 625 25.18 -16.65 9.19
C GLY A 625 25.42 -16.61 7.70
N ARG A 626 24.34 -16.44 6.96
CA ARG A 626 24.35 -16.48 5.49
C ARG A 626 23.66 -15.26 4.89
N GLY A 627 24.28 -14.70 3.84
CA GLY A 627 23.68 -13.71 2.98
C GLY A 627 23.17 -14.33 1.68
N VAL A 628 22.05 -13.88 1.18
CA VAL A 628 21.52 -14.23 -0.14
C VAL A 628 21.20 -12.95 -0.89
N TYR A 629 21.66 -12.84 -2.12
CA TYR A 629 21.32 -11.75 -3.02
C TYR A 629 20.47 -12.25 -4.18
N MET A 630 19.38 -11.52 -4.48
CA MET A 630 18.52 -11.71 -5.65
C MET A 630 18.40 -10.40 -6.41
N ASN A 631 18.70 -10.40 -7.69
CA ASN A 631 18.68 -9.17 -8.51
C ASN A 631 17.27 -8.61 -8.72
N GLY A 632 16.28 -9.48 -8.76
CA GLY A 632 14.87 -9.13 -8.83
C GLY A 632 14.00 -10.34 -8.49
N LEU A 633 12.73 -10.11 -8.19
CA LEU A 633 11.79 -11.19 -7.90
C LEU A 633 10.36 -10.77 -8.30
N PRO A 634 10.00 -10.85 -9.60
CA PRO A 634 8.61 -10.74 -10.00
C PRO A 634 7.80 -11.91 -9.45
N PHE A 635 6.50 -11.68 -9.24
CA PHE A 635 5.64 -12.75 -8.72
C PHE A 635 5.39 -13.82 -9.79
N SER A 636 5.77 -15.05 -9.47
CA SER A 636 5.35 -16.29 -10.12
C SER A 636 5.43 -17.43 -9.10
N PHE A 637 4.74 -18.54 -9.30
CA PHE A 637 4.83 -19.66 -8.33
C PHE A 637 6.22 -20.30 -8.31
N GLU A 638 6.94 -20.26 -9.42
CA GLU A 638 8.34 -20.69 -9.47
C GLU A 638 9.23 -19.76 -8.63
N ASN A 639 9.10 -18.44 -8.79
CA ASN A 639 9.82 -17.47 -7.96
C ASN A 639 9.41 -17.52 -6.48
N VAL A 640 8.14 -17.81 -6.18
CA VAL A 640 7.70 -18.11 -4.81
C VAL A 640 8.50 -19.27 -4.23
N ARG A 641 8.66 -20.38 -4.98
CA ARG A 641 9.45 -21.53 -4.55
C ARG A 641 10.94 -21.20 -4.40
N LEU A 642 11.50 -20.42 -5.31
CA LEU A 642 12.88 -19.93 -5.22
C LEU A 642 13.12 -19.16 -3.92
N LEU A 643 12.26 -18.20 -3.61
CA LEU A 643 12.33 -17.41 -2.37
C LEU A 643 12.13 -18.29 -1.12
N TYR A 644 11.19 -19.22 -1.16
CA TYR A 644 10.94 -20.16 -0.06
C TYR A 644 12.21 -20.94 0.29
N ARG A 645 12.88 -21.51 -0.71
CA ARG A 645 14.15 -22.24 -0.54
C ARG A 645 15.27 -21.32 -0.05
N ALA A 646 15.36 -20.10 -0.58
CA ALA A 646 16.35 -19.12 -0.14
C ALA A 646 16.19 -18.73 1.35
N ILE A 647 14.96 -18.62 1.82
CA ILE A 647 14.67 -18.31 3.23
C ILE A 647 15.12 -19.46 4.14
N PHE A 648 14.82 -20.73 3.77
CA PHE A 648 15.28 -21.88 4.54
C PHE A 648 16.80 -22.04 4.52
N PHE A 649 17.43 -21.76 3.39
CA PHE A 649 18.90 -21.76 3.28
C PHE A 649 19.54 -20.69 4.17
N ALA A 650 19.04 -19.46 4.09
CA ALA A 650 19.57 -18.36 4.91
C ALA A 650 19.39 -18.62 6.42
N ALA A 651 18.31 -19.30 6.81
CA ALA A 651 18.01 -19.70 8.18
C ALA A 651 18.81 -20.92 8.67
N HIS A 652 19.64 -21.56 7.87
CA HIS A 652 20.29 -22.87 8.15
C HIS A 652 19.29 -24.01 8.49
N LYS A 653 18.13 -24.02 7.84
CA LYS A 653 17.02 -24.96 8.13
C LYS A 653 16.58 -25.77 6.90
N GLU A 654 17.50 -26.11 6.01
CA GLU A 654 17.20 -26.83 4.77
C GLU A 654 16.49 -28.16 5.00
N GLU A 655 16.86 -28.89 6.07
CA GLU A 655 16.19 -30.15 6.39
C GLU A 655 14.79 -29.95 6.98
N GLU A 656 14.55 -28.82 7.61
CA GLU A 656 13.23 -28.49 8.17
C GLU A 656 12.24 -28.11 7.09
N MET A 657 12.73 -27.60 5.94
CA MET A 657 11.92 -27.30 4.77
C MET A 657 11.14 -28.52 4.27
N LYS A 658 11.72 -29.74 4.42
CA LYS A 658 11.10 -30.99 3.98
C LYS A 658 9.91 -31.43 4.84
N ARG A 659 9.57 -30.68 5.87
CA ARG A 659 8.39 -30.90 6.71
C ARG A 659 7.24 -30.01 6.27
N TRP A 660 6.08 -30.60 6.03
CA TRP A 660 4.92 -29.92 5.49
C TRP A 660 5.22 -29.23 4.16
N TYR A 661 5.75 -30.01 3.25
CA TYR A 661 6.29 -29.59 1.97
C TYR A 661 5.64 -30.34 0.80
N SER A 662 5.48 -29.69 -0.32
CA SER A 662 5.06 -30.21 -1.62
C SER A 662 6.23 -30.13 -2.59
N ASP A 663 6.52 -31.17 -3.35
CA ASP A 663 7.55 -31.15 -4.39
C ASP A 663 7.13 -30.40 -5.66
N ASN A 664 5.86 -30.02 -5.77
CA ASN A 664 5.33 -29.21 -6.88
C ASN A 664 5.17 -27.76 -6.45
N TYR A 665 5.84 -26.82 -7.13
CA TYR A 665 5.80 -25.39 -6.77
C TYR A 665 4.43 -24.72 -7.00
N ASN A 666 3.53 -25.35 -7.76
CA ASN A 666 2.14 -24.91 -7.92
C ASN A 666 1.21 -25.34 -6.78
N VAL A 667 1.72 -26.09 -5.81
CA VAL A 667 0.94 -26.67 -4.72
C VAL A 667 1.46 -26.22 -3.37
N ASP A 668 0.59 -25.59 -2.59
CA ASP A 668 0.89 -25.15 -1.21
C ASP A 668 0.28 -26.12 -0.17
N ILE A 669 0.89 -26.15 1.02
CA ILE A 669 0.37 -26.87 2.19
C ILE A 669 0.15 -25.91 3.33
N ASN A 670 -1.03 -25.93 3.94
CA ASN A 670 -1.34 -25.17 5.14
C ASN A 670 -1.81 -26.10 6.26
N VAL A 671 -1.23 -25.93 7.45
CA VAL A 671 -1.42 -26.83 8.59
C VAL A 671 -2.05 -26.09 9.75
N TYR A 672 -3.06 -26.71 10.38
CA TYR A 672 -3.82 -26.17 11.51
C TYR A 672 -3.78 -27.15 12.69
N PRO A 673 -2.77 -27.05 13.57
CA PRO A 673 -2.57 -28.02 14.66
C PRO A 673 -3.75 -28.07 15.64
N SER A 674 -4.43 -26.95 15.88
CA SER A 674 -5.55 -26.86 16.81
C SER A 674 -6.77 -27.70 16.40
N THR A 675 -6.96 -27.91 15.10
CA THR A 675 -8.03 -28.75 14.53
C THR A 675 -7.53 -30.10 14.01
N ASN A 676 -6.28 -30.43 14.25
CA ASN A 676 -5.64 -31.66 13.76
C ASN A 676 -5.84 -31.86 12.25
N SER A 677 -5.70 -30.75 11.47
CA SER A 677 -5.96 -30.78 10.03
C SER A 677 -4.90 -30.03 9.22
N PHE A 678 -4.80 -30.40 7.97
CA PHE A 678 -4.04 -29.64 6.97
C PHE A 678 -4.74 -29.69 5.61
N CYS A 679 -4.42 -28.75 4.73
CA CYS A 679 -4.91 -28.77 3.37
C CYS A 679 -3.76 -28.71 2.36
N VAL A 680 -4.02 -29.30 1.19
CA VAL A 680 -3.18 -29.29 0.00
C VAL A 680 -3.92 -28.50 -1.07
N VAL A 681 -3.28 -27.49 -1.62
CA VAL A 681 -3.93 -26.44 -2.43
C VAL A 681 -3.27 -26.37 -3.80
N ASN A 682 -4.02 -26.63 -4.86
CA ASN A 682 -3.60 -26.36 -6.23
C ASN A 682 -3.84 -24.88 -6.56
N ASN A 683 -2.77 -24.13 -6.80
CA ASN A 683 -2.81 -22.71 -7.13
C ASN A 683 -2.90 -22.42 -8.63
N THR A 684 -3.29 -23.42 -9.44
CA THR A 684 -3.42 -23.27 -10.90
C THR A 684 -4.77 -23.75 -11.39
N TYR A 685 -5.16 -23.35 -12.59
CA TYR A 685 -6.35 -23.80 -13.28
C TYR A 685 -6.12 -25.09 -14.12
N GLU A 686 -5.00 -25.77 -13.87
CA GLU A 686 -4.67 -27.06 -14.47
C GLU A 686 -4.58 -28.13 -13.37
N PRO A 687 -4.94 -29.40 -13.66
CA PRO A 687 -4.72 -30.48 -12.71
C PRO A 687 -3.24 -30.60 -12.30
N GLN A 688 -3.01 -30.89 -11.03
CA GLN A 688 -1.67 -31.04 -10.48
C GLN A 688 -1.51 -32.37 -9.75
N THR A 689 -0.33 -32.96 -9.83
CA THR A 689 0.09 -34.09 -9.01
C THR A 689 1.27 -33.68 -8.17
N THR A 690 1.31 -34.08 -6.92
CA THR A 690 2.41 -33.77 -6.01
C THR A 690 2.62 -34.85 -4.97
N THR A 691 3.87 -34.97 -4.50
CA THR A 691 4.19 -35.69 -3.26
C THR A 691 4.12 -34.72 -2.08
N VAL A 692 3.29 -35.03 -1.12
CA VAL A 692 3.17 -34.30 0.15
C VAL A 692 4.05 -34.96 1.20
N TYR A 693 4.95 -34.19 1.79
CA TYR A 693 5.80 -34.60 2.91
C TYR A 693 5.23 -34.01 4.21
N LYS A 694 4.85 -34.89 5.14
CA LYS A 694 4.25 -34.49 6.43
C LYS A 694 5.33 -34.08 7.46
N GLY A 695 4.87 -33.49 8.55
CA GLY A 695 5.71 -33.05 9.66
C GLY A 695 6.46 -34.20 10.37
N ASP A 696 5.94 -35.43 10.32
CA ASP A 696 6.55 -36.64 10.88
C ASP A 696 7.54 -37.33 9.92
N GLY A 697 7.74 -36.79 8.72
CA GLY A 697 8.63 -37.33 7.68
C GLY A 697 8.00 -38.38 6.78
N THR A 698 6.72 -38.74 6.98
CA THR A 698 5.98 -39.59 6.05
C THR A 698 5.57 -38.81 4.80
N SER A 699 5.33 -39.51 3.71
CA SER A 699 4.89 -38.86 2.46
C SER A 699 3.83 -39.70 1.74
N PHE A 700 3.04 -39.03 0.89
CA PHE A 700 2.03 -39.65 0.05
C PHE A 700 1.79 -38.84 -1.22
N GLU A 701 1.31 -39.46 -2.28
CA GLU A 701 0.95 -38.76 -3.53
C GLU A 701 -0.46 -38.23 -3.46
N VAL A 702 -0.69 -37.03 -4.03
CA VAL A 702 -1.99 -36.38 -4.17
C VAL A 702 -2.18 -35.87 -5.59
N GLU A 703 -3.30 -36.23 -6.18
CA GLU A 703 -3.80 -35.63 -7.40
C GLU A 703 -4.82 -34.56 -7.04
N LEU A 704 -4.75 -33.40 -7.67
CA LEU A 704 -5.65 -32.26 -7.45
C LEU A 704 -6.22 -31.80 -8.78
N ASP A 705 -7.53 -31.61 -8.84
CA ASP A 705 -8.18 -30.96 -9.96
C ASP A 705 -7.81 -29.47 -10.02
N ALA A 706 -8.21 -28.77 -11.10
CA ALA A 706 -7.99 -27.33 -11.27
C ALA A 706 -8.50 -26.54 -10.06
N CYS A 707 -7.62 -25.75 -9.43
CA CYS A 707 -7.91 -24.94 -8.22
C CYS A 707 -8.46 -25.73 -7.01
N GLU A 708 -8.28 -27.05 -6.97
CA GLU A 708 -8.82 -27.87 -5.88
C GLU A 708 -8.06 -27.66 -4.55
N ILE A 709 -8.81 -27.75 -3.45
CA ILE A 709 -8.28 -27.80 -2.09
C ILE A 709 -8.76 -29.11 -1.45
N LYS A 710 -7.82 -29.97 -1.07
CA LYS A 710 -8.10 -31.20 -0.32
C LYS A 710 -7.70 -31.08 1.13
N TRP A 711 -8.60 -31.47 2.02
CA TRP A 711 -8.40 -31.45 3.48
C TRP A 711 -8.09 -32.84 3.99
N PHE A 712 -7.14 -32.90 4.93
CA PHE A 712 -6.63 -34.14 5.53
C PHE A 712 -6.50 -33.97 7.04
N GLU A 713 -6.45 -35.09 7.78
CA GLU A 713 -6.01 -35.15 9.17
C GLU A 713 -4.49 -35.22 9.27
N ILE A 714 -3.92 -34.59 10.31
CA ILE A 714 -2.47 -34.59 10.56
C ILE A 714 -1.97 -36.01 10.86
#